data_809732479928291238bfcba1085b6ad8
#
_entry.id   809732479928291238bfcba1085b6ad8
#
_cell.length_a   1.000
_cell.length_b   1.000
_cell.length_c   1.000
_cell.angle_alpha   90.00
_cell.angle_beta   90.00
_cell.angle_gamma   90.00
#
_symmetry.space_group_name_H-M   'P 1'
#
loop_
_entity.id
_entity.type
_entity.pdbx_description
1 polymer ?
#
loop_
_entity_poly.entity_id
_entity_poly.type
_entity_poly.pdbx_seq_one_letter_code
_entity_poly.pdbx_strand_id
1 'polypeptide(L)'
;MTDKVEEIATSEAGASVSEAQIAVHWKEEEYLYPRPAFIGQANAADPAIYERFSEERFPECFREYADLLDWDQYWHSTLDTSNPPFWKWFVGGRLNASHNCVDRHLATKANKAAFIWVPEPETEATQTITYRDLHRRVNETAAMLQGFCGLVTGDRVTFHMPMVPELPVSMLACARLGIIHSEVFAGFSGTACGGRVADSGSRVLVTIDGYYRDGKLLDHKAKADEAIEVARQQGVEIEKVLVWRRQPGQYLSQSPMVPGRDYFVDEVIAGYRRQHVPPVPMPAEAPLFLMYTSGTTGKPKGAQHSTGGYLAYVAGTTKYFLDVHPEDTYWCFADIGWITGHSYIVYGPLALGTTSILYEGAPAYPDPGRPWRIAERLGVNIFHTAPTTIRMLRKLGHDEPAKYDYHFKLMCTVGEPIEPEVWRWYYETVGKGEASIVDTWWMTETGGFLASTLPALRAMKPGSCGPAALGIYPVIYDEEGKVVDAGSGVAGNICIRNPWPGIMQGVWGQPERFVQTYYSRYCHDENSKDWHDWPFLCGDGAVQAIDGYYRILGRIDDVINVAGHRLGTKELESAVLTVPEVAEAAAVPVIDEVRGRVVEMYVALQPGLSPSQEIVDKVKAAIEVQIGKVARPKNVWIVPDMPKTRSGKIMRRVIASISNFADVGDITTLANPDVVEGIRRQVYKQKSESGEAPRELTGKELEEIQAFGRAE
;
A
#
# COMPACT_ATOMS: atom_id res chain seq x y z
N MET A 1 42.33 -27.48 -4.18
CA MET A 1 40.95 -27.47 -3.66
C MET A 1 40.05 -26.81 -4.73
N THR A 2 40.02 -27.40 -5.91
CA THR A 2 39.33 -26.88 -7.11
C THR A 2 38.63 -28.00 -7.88
N ASP A 3 38.12 -29.04 -7.18
CA ASP A 3 37.49 -30.19 -7.83
C ASP A 3 36.33 -30.75 -6.96
N LYS A 4 35.31 -29.90 -6.69
CA LYS A 4 34.06 -30.35 -6.03
C LYS A 4 32.84 -29.51 -6.35
N VAL A 5 32.79 -28.84 -7.48
CA VAL A 5 31.65 -28.00 -7.89
C VAL A 5 30.89 -28.58 -9.11
N GLU A 6 31.37 -29.68 -9.71
CA GLU A 6 30.78 -30.22 -10.95
C GLU A 6 29.85 -31.45 -10.81
N GLU A 7 29.44 -31.84 -9.60
CA GLU A 7 28.67 -33.08 -9.43
C GLU A 7 27.29 -32.94 -8.73
N ILE A 8 26.62 -31.76 -8.83
CA ILE A 8 25.24 -31.59 -8.31
C ILE A 8 24.24 -31.18 -9.44
N ALA A 9 24.46 -31.59 -10.63
CA ALA A 9 23.57 -31.29 -11.74
C ALA A 9 23.04 -32.56 -12.41
N THR A 10 22.34 -33.45 -11.67
CA THR A 10 21.39 -34.41 -12.29
C THR A 10 20.50 -35.01 -11.19
N SER A 11 19.34 -34.44 -10.91
CA SER A 11 18.15 -35.17 -10.48
C SER A 11 16.92 -34.53 -11.11
N GLU A 12 16.28 -35.26 -11.98
CA GLU A 12 15.02 -34.92 -12.64
C GLU A 12 13.89 -34.84 -11.61
N ALA A 13 13.02 -33.83 -11.84
CA ALA A 13 11.67 -33.60 -11.35
C ALA A 13 11.53 -32.43 -10.37
N GLY A 14 11.10 -31.30 -10.89
CA GLY A 14 10.69 -30.09 -10.17
C GLY A 14 11.00 -28.88 -11.04
N ALA A 15 10.04 -28.01 -11.31
CA ALA A 15 10.24 -26.79 -12.10
C ALA A 15 11.34 -25.95 -11.45
N SER A 16 12.60 -26.14 -11.85
CA SER A 16 13.74 -25.39 -11.35
C SER A 16 13.65 -23.94 -11.83
N VAL A 17 13.70 -23.02 -10.88
CA VAL A 17 14.08 -21.63 -11.16
C VAL A 17 15.41 -21.71 -11.92
N SER A 18 15.52 -21.05 -13.07
CA SER A 18 16.75 -21.14 -13.87
C SER A 18 17.93 -20.56 -13.09
N GLU A 19 19.16 -21.11 -13.32
CA GLU A 19 20.41 -20.53 -12.76
C GLU A 19 20.53 -19.03 -13.04
N ALA A 20 19.90 -18.56 -14.14
CA ALA A 20 19.82 -17.16 -14.51
C ALA A 20 18.91 -16.34 -13.56
N GLN A 21 17.82 -16.91 -13.06
CA GLN A 21 16.95 -16.26 -12.06
C GLN A 21 17.71 -16.09 -10.73
N ILE A 22 18.47 -17.09 -10.35
CA ILE A 22 19.36 -17.04 -9.19
C ILE A 22 20.43 -15.94 -9.44
N ALA A 23 21.06 -15.93 -10.61
CA ALA A 23 22.17 -15.01 -10.92
C ALA A 23 21.79 -13.54 -10.94
N VAL A 24 20.59 -13.17 -11.39
CA VAL A 24 20.12 -11.76 -11.39
C VAL A 24 19.94 -11.21 -9.99
N HIS A 25 19.45 -12.04 -9.08
CA HIS A 25 19.18 -11.62 -7.70
C HIS A 25 20.38 -11.78 -6.76
N TRP A 26 21.41 -12.58 -7.12
CA TRP A 26 22.54 -12.93 -6.25
C TRP A 26 23.89 -12.35 -6.72
N LYS A 27 23.96 -11.70 -7.88
CA LYS A 27 25.23 -11.18 -8.42
C LYS A 27 25.83 -10.01 -7.63
N GLU A 28 25.02 -9.33 -6.79
CA GLU A 28 25.50 -8.23 -5.96
C GLU A 28 24.85 -8.33 -4.57
N GLU A 29 25.45 -9.12 -3.69
CA GLU A 29 25.16 -9.05 -2.26
C GLU A 29 25.83 -7.80 -1.69
N GLU A 30 25.15 -6.66 -1.84
CA GLU A 30 25.56 -5.39 -1.25
C GLU A 30 24.86 -5.20 0.08
N TYR A 31 25.64 -5.05 1.15
CA TYR A 31 25.14 -4.75 2.48
C TYR A 31 25.60 -3.35 2.89
N LEU A 32 24.65 -2.47 3.13
CA LEU A 32 24.91 -1.14 3.66
C LEU A 32 24.50 -1.08 5.13
N TYR A 33 25.35 -0.48 5.94
CA TYR A 33 25.14 -0.38 7.38
C TYR A 33 24.73 1.04 7.77
N PRO A 34 23.83 1.18 8.78
CA PRO A 34 23.46 2.49 9.28
C PRO A 34 24.65 3.18 9.95
N ARG A 35 24.61 4.50 10.00
CA ARG A 35 25.63 5.29 10.69
C ARG A 35 25.61 5.03 12.20
N PRO A 36 26.76 5.08 12.90
CA PRO A 36 26.82 4.91 14.36
C PRO A 36 25.90 5.87 15.13
N ALA A 37 25.76 7.10 14.65
CA ALA A 37 24.83 8.08 15.25
C ALA A 37 23.37 7.63 15.20
N PHE A 38 22.94 6.97 14.11
CA PHE A 38 21.62 6.39 14.02
C PHE A 38 21.44 5.22 15.00
N ILE A 39 22.42 4.31 15.07
CA ILE A 39 22.37 3.15 15.99
C ILE A 39 22.25 3.62 17.44
N GLY A 40 22.99 4.67 17.81
CA GLY A 40 23.01 5.19 19.19
C GLY A 40 21.69 5.78 19.68
N GLN A 41 20.79 6.17 18.77
CA GLN A 41 19.48 6.76 19.13
C GLN A 41 18.29 5.83 18.83
N ALA A 42 18.51 4.71 18.14
CA ALA A 42 17.42 3.88 17.63
C ALA A 42 16.60 3.20 18.74
N ASN A 43 15.28 3.16 18.54
CA ASN A 43 14.33 2.48 19.44
C ASN A 43 14.62 0.97 19.58
N ALA A 44 15.20 0.35 18.55
CA ALA A 44 15.53 -1.08 18.52
C ALA A 44 17.02 -1.27 18.24
N ALA A 45 17.88 -0.94 19.20
CA ALA A 45 19.35 -1.12 19.14
C ALA A 45 19.83 -2.38 19.88
N ASP A 46 19.02 -3.01 20.72
CA ASP A 46 19.36 -4.20 21.50
C ASP A 46 18.92 -5.47 20.75
N PRO A 47 19.86 -6.35 20.33
CA PRO A 47 19.54 -7.63 19.67
C PRO A 47 18.61 -8.56 20.47
N ALA A 48 18.53 -8.42 21.79
CA ALA A 48 17.60 -9.18 22.65
C ALA A 48 16.12 -8.96 22.24
N ILE A 49 15.82 -7.97 21.39
CA ILE A 49 14.47 -7.81 20.84
C ILE A 49 14.02 -9.04 20.06
N TYR A 50 14.92 -9.74 19.37
CA TYR A 50 14.58 -10.96 18.63
C TYR A 50 14.18 -12.11 19.56
N GLU A 51 14.83 -12.22 20.76
CA GLU A 51 14.44 -13.19 21.76
C GLU A 51 13.07 -12.86 22.38
N ARG A 52 12.78 -11.55 22.58
CA ARG A 52 11.46 -11.10 23.09
C ARG A 52 10.32 -11.42 22.14
N PHE A 53 10.59 -11.50 20.83
CA PHE A 53 9.61 -11.80 19.80
C PHE A 53 9.84 -13.17 19.16
N SER A 54 10.49 -14.10 19.88
CA SER A 54 10.67 -15.46 19.40
C SER A 54 9.36 -16.27 19.43
N GLU A 55 9.35 -17.40 18.69
CA GLU A 55 8.18 -18.29 18.60
C GLU A 55 7.79 -18.87 19.96
N GLU A 56 8.77 -19.11 20.85
CA GLU A 56 8.51 -19.61 22.21
C GLU A 56 7.78 -18.61 23.09
N ARG A 57 7.81 -17.32 22.73
CA ARG A 57 7.11 -16.26 23.46
C ARG A 57 5.79 -15.85 22.81
N PHE A 58 5.46 -16.46 21.70
CA PHE A 58 4.17 -16.22 21.03
C PHE A 58 3.02 -16.84 21.84
N PRO A 59 1.84 -16.16 21.97
CA PRO A 59 1.50 -14.83 21.46
C PRO A 59 1.87 -13.66 22.39
N GLU A 60 2.41 -13.94 23.58
CA GLU A 60 2.63 -12.95 24.64
C GLU A 60 3.67 -11.88 24.25
N CYS A 61 4.53 -12.14 23.27
CA CYS A 61 5.47 -11.16 22.73
C CYS A 61 4.79 -9.86 22.24
N PHE A 62 3.57 -9.96 21.71
CA PHE A 62 2.82 -8.79 21.23
C PHE A 62 2.25 -7.89 22.35
N ARG A 63 2.36 -8.32 23.60
CA ARG A 63 2.09 -7.45 24.75
C ARG A 63 2.99 -6.22 24.73
N GLU A 64 4.24 -6.35 24.29
CA GLU A 64 5.16 -5.21 24.16
C GLU A 64 4.61 -4.11 23.20
N TYR A 65 3.87 -4.50 22.17
CA TYR A 65 3.19 -3.54 21.30
C TYR A 65 1.92 -2.95 21.96
N ALA A 66 1.14 -3.78 22.62
CA ALA A 66 -0.07 -3.36 23.31
C ALA A 66 0.22 -2.40 24.49
N ASP A 67 1.34 -2.59 25.19
CA ASP A 67 1.77 -1.72 26.28
C ASP A 67 2.22 -0.32 25.82
N LEU A 68 2.30 -0.07 24.51
CA LEU A 68 2.45 1.28 23.94
C LEU A 68 1.16 2.12 24.01
N LEU A 69 0.03 1.50 24.34
CA LEU A 69 -1.30 2.11 24.33
C LEU A 69 -1.87 2.24 25.75
N ASP A 70 -2.78 3.20 25.91
CA ASP A 70 -3.61 3.31 27.11
C ASP A 70 -4.86 2.44 26.96
N TRP A 71 -5.12 1.60 27.95
CA TRP A 71 -6.27 0.70 28.02
C TRP A 71 -7.21 1.11 29.14
N ASP A 72 -8.51 1.25 28.82
CA ASP A 72 -9.56 1.44 29.82
C ASP A 72 -9.74 0.18 30.66
N GLN A 73 -9.54 -1.00 30.03
CA GLN A 73 -9.54 -2.30 30.65
C GLN A 73 -8.53 -3.21 29.96
N TYR A 74 -7.60 -3.81 30.72
CA TYR A 74 -6.69 -4.82 30.17
C TYR A 74 -7.40 -6.10 29.80
N TRP A 75 -6.83 -6.83 28.86
CA TRP A 75 -7.33 -8.12 28.38
C TRP A 75 -7.02 -9.25 29.38
N HIS A 76 -7.78 -10.34 29.27
CA HIS A 76 -7.56 -11.55 30.05
C HIS A 76 -6.93 -12.68 29.22
N SER A 77 -6.94 -12.60 27.88
CA SER A 77 -6.26 -13.51 26.97
C SER A 77 -5.66 -12.71 25.79
N THR A 78 -4.39 -12.92 25.52
CA THR A 78 -3.68 -12.21 24.45
C THR A 78 -4.20 -12.60 23.07
N LEU A 79 -4.47 -13.90 22.88
CA LEU A 79 -5.00 -14.46 21.63
C LEU A 79 -6.06 -15.53 21.94
N ASP A 80 -7.18 -15.51 21.20
CA ASP A 80 -8.18 -16.57 21.14
C ASP A 80 -8.14 -17.22 19.75
N THR A 81 -7.84 -18.52 19.71
CA THR A 81 -7.79 -19.36 18.52
C THR A 81 -8.93 -20.37 18.43
N SER A 82 -9.97 -20.22 19.24
CA SER A 82 -11.07 -21.19 19.35
C SER A 82 -11.94 -21.34 18.08
N ASN A 83 -11.89 -20.36 17.18
CA ASN A 83 -12.65 -20.32 15.91
C ASN A 83 -11.76 -19.95 14.71
N PRO A 84 -10.83 -20.82 14.26
CA PRO A 84 -9.97 -20.56 13.12
C PRO A 84 -10.79 -20.37 11.83
N PRO A 85 -10.29 -19.51 10.91
CA PRO A 85 -9.19 -18.58 11.05
C PRO A 85 -9.61 -17.17 11.51
N PHE A 86 -10.65 -17.07 12.34
CA PHE A 86 -11.17 -15.80 12.86
C PHE A 86 -10.54 -15.49 14.22
N TRP A 87 -9.32 -14.98 14.20
CA TRP A 87 -8.51 -14.72 15.37
C TRP A 87 -8.98 -13.49 16.15
N LYS A 88 -8.96 -13.56 17.50
CA LYS A 88 -9.26 -12.41 18.36
C LYS A 88 -8.06 -12.09 19.22
N TRP A 89 -7.63 -10.85 19.16
CA TRP A 89 -6.50 -10.34 19.93
C TRP A 89 -6.93 -9.48 21.09
N PHE A 90 -6.22 -9.62 22.22
CA PHE A 90 -6.45 -8.86 23.46
C PHE A 90 -7.88 -8.99 23.97
N VAL A 91 -8.35 -10.22 24.08
CA VAL A 91 -9.76 -10.56 24.41
C VAL A 91 -10.16 -10.03 25.77
N GLY A 92 -11.28 -9.30 25.82
CA GLY A 92 -11.78 -8.62 27.00
C GLY A 92 -11.12 -7.26 27.26
N GLY A 93 -10.08 -6.90 26.50
CA GLY A 93 -9.49 -5.58 26.55
C GLY A 93 -10.44 -4.52 26.01
N ARG A 94 -10.36 -3.31 26.56
CA ARG A 94 -11.11 -2.14 26.09
C ARG A 94 -10.23 -0.93 25.99
N LEU A 95 -10.36 -0.19 24.89
CA LEU A 95 -9.61 1.04 24.62
C LEU A 95 -10.37 1.90 23.62
N ASN A 96 -9.91 3.14 23.44
CA ASN A 96 -10.40 3.99 22.35
C ASN A 96 -9.23 4.46 21.48
N ALA A 97 -9.34 4.28 20.16
CA ALA A 97 -8.27 4.66 19.24
C ALA A 97 -8.08 6.19 19.17
N SER A 98 -9.16 6.97 19.21
CA SER A 98 -9.07 8.44 19.26
C SER A 98 -8.40 8.92 20.55
N HIS A 99 -8.72 8.32 21.69
CA HIS A 99 -8.04 8.63 22.98
C HIS A 99 -6.52 8.41 22.83
N ASN A 100 -6.13 7.26 22.31
CA ASN A 100 -4.72 6.91 22.15
C ASN A 100 -3.96 7.81 21.14
N CYS A 101 -4.65 8.32 20.14
CA CYS A 101 -4.05 9.21 19.13
C CYS A 101 -4.09 10.69 19.52
N VAL A 102 -4.96 11.10 20.45
CA VAL A 102 -5.23 12.53 20.71
C VAL A 102 -5.18 12.86 22.19
N ASP A 103 -6.13 12.34 23.00
CA ASP A 103 -6.41 12.82 24.36
C ASP A 103 -5.22 12.61 25.30
N ARG A 104 -4.60 11.42 25.26
CA ARG A 104 -3.48 11.08 26.16
C ARG A 104 -2.26 11.98 26.00
N HIS A 105 -2.14 12.64 24.85
CA HIS A 105 -1.03 13.54 24.55
C HIS A 105 -1.24 14.97 25.08
N LEU A 106 -2.44 15.32 25.51
CA LEU A 106 -2.76 16.70 25.92
C LEU A 106 -1.99 17.16 27.14
N ALA A 107 -1.71 16.27 28.07
CA ALA A 107 -0.99 16.62 29.31
C ALA A 107 0.44 17.14 29.02
N THR A 108 1.13 16.59 28.03
CA THR A 108 2.55 16.87 27.77
C THR A 108 2.83 17.48 26.39
N LYS A 109 1.93 17.28 25.41
CA LYS A 109 2.14 17.65 24.01
C LYS A 109 1.02 18.53 23.42
N ALA A 110 0.17 19.16 24.25
CA ALA A 110 -0.98 19.91 23.77
C ALA A 110 -0.65 20.96 22.69
N ASN A 111 0.50 21.62 22.82
CA ASN A 111 0.94 22.69 21.90
C ASN A 111 1.87 22.17 20.78
N LYS A 112 2.21 20.87 20.76
CA LYS A 112 2.98 20.26 19.70
C LYS A 112 2.10 20.08 18.48
N ALA A 113 2.67 20.22 17.27
CA ALA A 113 1.99 19.87 16.03
C ALA A 113 1.65 18.37 16.01
N ALA A 114 0.40 18.03 15.83
CA ALA A 114 -0.05 16.69 15.48
C ALA A 114 0.03 16.52 13.96
N PHE A 115 -0.52 17.51 13.21
CA PHE A 115 -0.40 17.57 11.77
C PHE A 115 0.14 18.91 11.30
N ILE A 116 0.94 18.85 10.22
CA ILE A 116 1.27 20.02 9.42
C ILE A 116 0.70 19.77 8.03
N TRP A 117 -0.35 20.49 7.66
CA TRP A 117 -0.95 20.36 6.34
C TRP A 117 -0.33 21.33 5.36
N VAL A 118 0.08 20.80 4.21
CA VAL A 118 0.68 21.56 3.11
C VAL A 118 -0.29 21.50 1.93
N PRO A 119 -0.89 22.63 1.54
CA PRO A 119 -1.77 22.70 0.37
C PRO A 119 -0.99 22.54 -0.93
N GLU A 120 -1.66 22.14 -2.02
CA GLU A 120 -1.03 22.07 -3.34
C GLU A 120 -0.63 23.45 -3.85
N PRO A 121 -1.53 24.48 -3.87
CA PRO A 121 -1.14 25.81 -4.29
C PRO A 121 -0.11 26.43 -3.35
N GLU A 122 1.08 26.77 -3.87
CA GLU A 122 2.15 27.41 -3.08
C GLU A 122 1.76 28.81 -2.56
N THR A 123 0.71 29.41 -3.10
CA THR A 123 0.15 30.69 -2.65
C THR A 123 -0.69 30.55 -1.37
N GLU A 124 -1.08 29.34 -1.01
CA GLU A 124 -1.83 29.07 0.22
C GLU A 124 -0.89 28.78 1.40
N ALA A 125 -1.29 29.20 2.57
CA ALA A 125 -0.50 29.02 3.78
C ALA A 125 -0.56 27.57 4.28
N THR A 126 0.60 27.02 4.65
CA THR A 126 0.71 25.78 5.44
C THR A 126 -0.04 25.94 6.77
N GLN A 127 -0.82 24.94 7.18
CA GLN A 127 -1.54 24.95 8.46
C GLN A 127 -0.88 24.00 9.46
N THR A 128 -0.59 24.51 10.65
CA THR A 128 -0.18 23.70 11.79
C THR A 128 -1.38 23.42 12.68
N ILE A 129 -1.64 22.14 12.94
CA ILE A 129 -2.73 21.66 13.80
C ILE A 129 -2.07 21.01 15.02
N THR A 130 -2.17 21.69 16.17
CA THR A 130 -1.63 21.15 17.43
C THR A 130 -2.49 20.00 17.94
N TYR A 131 -1.97 19.18 18.88
CA TYR A 131 -2.78 18.14 19.55
C TYR A 131 -4.01 18.73 20.23
N ARG A 132 -3.91 19.94 20.76
CA ARG A 132 -5.06 20.68 21.34
C ARG A 132 -6.09 21.07 20.28
N ASP A 133 -5.65 21.55 19.13
CA ASP A 133 -6.54 21.88 18.01
C ASP A 133 -7.20 20.62 17.44
N LEU A 134 -6.42 19.54 17.30
CA LEU A 134 -6.92 18.25 16.85
C LEU A 134 -7.99 17.72 17.82
N HIS A 135 -7.71 17.73 19.13
CA HIS A 135 -8.67 17.34 20.14
C HIS A 135 -9.98 18.15 20.06
N ARG A 136 -9.89 19.47 19.93
CA ARG A 136 -11.07 20.33 19.78
C ARG A 136 -11.86 19.97 18.52
N ARG A 137 -11.19 19.88 17.36
CA ARG A 137 -11.83 19.55 16.08
C ARG A 137 -12.48 18.17 16.10
N VAL A 138 -11.81 17.16 16.65
CA VAL A 138 -12.34 15.80 16.81
C VAL A 138 -13.59 15.78 17.68
N ASN A 139 -13.61 16.49 18.82
CA ASN A 139 -14.79 16.56 19.68
C ASN A 139 -15.98 17.26 19.00
N GLU A 140 -15.74 18.40 18.33
CA GLU A 140 -16.77 19.14 17.61
C GLU A 140 -17.36 18.28 16.48
N THR A 141 -16.52 17.55 15.73
CA THR A 141 -16.95 16.64 14.67
C THR A 141 -17.71 15.43 15.24
N ALA A 142 -17.24 14.83 16.32
CA ALA A 142 -17.93 13.73 17.00
C ALA A 142 -19.31 14.15 17.50
N ALA A 143 -19.42 15.34 18.13
CA ALA A 143 -20.70 15.88 18.57
C ALA A 143 -21.68 16.09 17.39
N MET A 144 -21.19 16.59 16.26
CA MET A 144 -21.97 16.74 15.01
C MET A 144 -22.40 15.37 14.47
N LEU A 145 -21.53 14.38 14.37
CA LEU A 145 -21.88 13.05 13.87
C LEU A 145 -22.95 12.40 14.74
N GLN A 146 -22.83 12.53 16.07
CA GLN A 146 -23.81 12.00 17.02
C GLN A 146 -25.12 12.81 17.02
N GLY A 147 -25.01 14.14 17.19
CA GLY A 147 -26.20 15.00 17.40
C GLY A 147 -26.95 15.34 16.12
N PHE A 148 -26.27 15.65 15.01
CA PHE A 148 -26.90 16.00 13.74
C PHE A 148 -27.19 14.79 12.87
N CYS A 149 -26.22 13.89 12.72
CA CYS A 149 -26.39 12.70 11.88
C CYS A 149 -27.11 11.57 12.60
N GLY A 150 -27.23 11.61 13.94
CA GLY A 150 -27.86 10.57 14.74
C GLY A 150 -27.10 9.24 14.71
N LEU A 151 -25.77 9.30 14.51
CA LEU A 151 -24.93 8.11 14.44
C LEU A 151 -24.61 7.58 15.83
N VAL A 152 -24.56 6.27 15.95
CA VAL A 152 -24.23 5.55 17.18
C VAL A 152 -23.11 4.53 16.95
N THR A 153 -22.54 4.01 18.03
CA THR A 153 -21.53 2.94 17.98
C THR A 153 -21.98 1.79 17.07
N GLY A 154 -21.10 1.37 16.16
CA GLY A 154 -21.34 0.31 15.19
C GLY A 154 -21.97 0.78 13.86
N ASP A 155 -22.42 2.03 13.76
CA ASP A 155 -22.80 2.61 12.46
C ASP A 155 -21.60 2.73 11.54
N ARG A 156 -21.86 2.87 10.23
CA ARG A 156 -20.82 3.06 9.19
C ARG A 156 -20.96 4.43 8.55
N VAL A 157 -19.80 5.04 8.25
CA VAL A 157 -19.69 6.31 7.53
C VAL A 157 -18.68 6.12 6.41
N THR A 158 -19.04 6.53 5.20
CA THR A 158 -18.08 6.56 4.09
C THR A 158 -17.52 7.97 3.91
N PHE A 159 -16.21 8.04 3.74
CA PHE A 159 -15.47 9.25 3.39
C PHE A 159 -15.01 9.17 1.94
N HIS A 160 -15.31 10.19 1.15
CA HIS A 160 -14.74 10.39 -0.18
C HIS A 160 -14.10 11.77 -0.20
N MET A 161 -12.86 11.84 0.29
CA MET A 161 -12.17 13.09 0.58
C MET A 161 -10.68 13.03 0.17
N PRO A 162 -10.09 14.14 -0.28
CA PRO A 162 -8.67 14.26 -0.55
C PRO A 162 -7.88 14.44 0.75
N MET A 163 -6.55 14.63 0.61
CA MET A 163 -5.59 14.83 1.70
C MET A 163 -5.73 16.22 2.35
N VAL A 164 -6.85 16.44 3.02
CA VAL A 164 -7.15 17.68 3.79
C VAL A 164 -7.28 17.34 5.29
N PRO A 165 -7.06 18.30 6.20
CA PRO A 165 -7.10 18.04 7.65
C PRO A 165 -8.43 17.47 8.15
N GLU A 166 -9.51 17.79 7.48
CA GLU A 166 -10.87 17.36 7.82
C GLU A 166 -11.04 15.84 7.71
N LEU A 167 -10.25 15.16 6.86
CA LEU A 167 -10.31 13.71 6.72
C LEU A 167 -9.82 13.00 7.99
N PRO A 168 -8.57 13.12 8.46
CA PRO A 168 -8.13 12.44 9.68
C PRO A 168 -8.88 12.92 10.94
N VAL A 169 -9.35 14.18 10.99
CA VAL A 169 -10.24 14.66 12.07
C VAL A 169 -11.53 13.85 12.09
N SER A 170 -12.15 13.61 10.93
CA SER A 170 -13.40 12.85 10.82
C SER A 170 -13.22 11.37 11.14
N MET A 171 -12.10 10.75 10.71
CA MET A 171 -11.73 9.37 11.09
C MET A 171 -11.62 9.23 12.61
N LEU A 172 -10.89 10.14 13.27
CA LEU A 172 -10.69 10.13 14.71
C LEU A 172 -11.99 10.44 15.49
N ALA A 173 -12.88 11.23 14.90
CA ALA A 173 -14.21 11.47 15.46
C ALA A 173 -15.09 10.20 15.40
N CYS A 174 -15.02 9.44 14.31
CA CYS A 174 -15.67 8.13 14.21
C CYS A 174 -15.07 7.15 15.22
N ALA A 175 -13.76 7.02 15.30
CA ALA A 175 -13.07 6.17 16.27
C ALA A 175 -13.42 6.53 17.72
N ARG A 176 -13.62 7.84 18.01
CA ARG A 176 -14.04 8.32 19.33
C ARG A 176 -15.39 7.76 19.76
N LEU A 177 -16.32 7.64 18.83
CA LEU A 177 -17.71 7.16 19.04
C LEU A 177 -17.87 5.67 18.84
N GLY A 178 -16.85 4.94 18.35
CA GLY A 178 -16.97 3.54 17.93
C GLY A 178 -17.77 3.38 16.64
N ILE A 179 -17.79 4.39 15.79
CA ILE A 179 -18.37 4.36 14.45
C ILE A 179 -17.31 3.80 13.49
N ILE A 180 -17.72 2.87 12.63
CA ILE A 180 -16.86 2.22 11.64
C ILE A 180 -16.70 3.17 10.45
N HIS A 181 -15.51 3.62 10.17
CA HIS A 181 -15.25 4.49 9.01
C HIS A 181 -14.76 3.70 7.80
N SER A 182 -15.01 4.21 6.61
CA SER A 182 -14.57 3.64 5.34
C SER A 182 -14.13 4.76 4.41
N GLU A 183 -12.83 4.87 4.18
CA GLU A 183 -12.28 5.84 3.24
C GLU A 183 -12.28 5.29 1.84
N VAL A 184 -12.69 6.14 0.92
CA VAL A 184 -12.57 5.91 -0.52
C VAL A 184 -11.60 6.93 -1.08
N PHE A 185 -10.56 6.45 -1.73
CA PHE A 185 -9.55 7.31 -2.34
C PHE A 185 -10.19 8.37 -3.25
N ALA A 186 -9.90 9.66 -3.01
CA ALA A 186 -10.51 10.78 -3.74
C ALA A 186 -10.31 10.71 -5.26
N GLY A 187 -9.28 10.01 -5.69
CA GLY A 187 -9.02 9.74 -7.08
C GLY A 187 -10.03 8.82 -7.77
N PHE A 188 -10.78 7.99 -7.05
CA PHE A 188 -11.76 7.08 -7.65
C PHE A 188 -12.96 7.83 -8.23
N SER A 189 -13.67 7.15 -9.15
CA SER A 189 -14.93 7.64 -9.71
C SER A 189 -16.06 7.59 -8.67
N GLY A 190 -17.14 8.33 -8.95
CA GLY A 190 -18.35 8.20 -8.15
C GLY A 190 -18.93 6.80 -8.17
N THR A 191 -18.89 6.10 -9.32
CA THR A 191 -19.31 4.70 -9.44
C THR A 191 -18.53 3.79 -8.48
N ALA A 192 -17.21 3.92 -8.44
CA ALA A 192 -16.37 3.13 -7.54
C ALA A 192 -16.63 3.45 -6.06
N CYS A 193 -16.92 4.71 -5.73
CA CYS A 193 -17.33 5.12 -4.39
C CYS A 193 -18.71 4.55 -4.03
N GLY A 194 -19.70 4.68 -4.92
CA GLY A 194 -21.06 4.21 -4.69
C GLY A 194 -21.16 2.72 -4.42
N GLY A 195 -20.38 1.89 -5.11
CA GLY A 195 -20.30 0.46 -4.84
C GLY A 195 -19.79 0.15 -3.42
N ARG A 196 -18.84 0.93 -2.88
CA ARG A 196 -18.33 0.79 -1.51
C ARG A 196 -19.31 1.29 -0.46
N VAL A 197 -20.00 2.37 -0.76
CA VAL A 197 -21.12 2.88 0.06
C VAL A 197 -22.20 1.79 0.20
N ALA A 198 -22.57 1.17 -0.91
CA ALA A 198 -23.58 0.11 -0.93
C ALA A 198 -23.15 -1.12 -0.12
N ASP A 199 -21.91 -1.60 -0.32
CA ASP A 199 -21.37 -2.77 0.38
C ASP A 199 -21.20 -2.53 1.89
N SER A 200 -20.73 -1.35 2.30
CA SER A 200 -20.61 -0.99 3.72
C SER A 200 -21.96 -0.74 4.39
N GLY A 201 -23.00 -0.42 3.61
CA GLY A 201 -24.28 0.02 4.14
C GLY A 201 -24.21 1.35 4.87
N SER A 202 -23.32 2.25 4.44
CA SER A 202 -23.19 3.59 5.03
C SER A 202 -24.41 4.45 4.70
N ARG A 203 -25.00 5.07 5.72
CA ARG A 203 -26.13 6.00 5.54
C ARG A 203 -25.73 7.47 5.54
N VAL A 204 -24.46 7.76 5.85
CA VAL A 204 -23.88 9.10 5.79
C VAL A 204 -22.64 9.06 4.89
N LEU A 205 -22.57 9.99 3.96
CA LEU A 205 -21.43 10.23 3.11
C LEU A 205 -20.79 11.58 3.48
N VAL A 206 -19.49 11.59 3.74
CA VAL A 206 -18.71 12.81 3.96
C VAL A 206 -17.84 13.05 2.75
N THR A 207 -17.90 14.26 2.20
CA THR A 207 -17.18 14.66 1.00
C THR A 207 -16.71 16.10 1.09
N ILE A 208 -16.11 16.61 0.02
CA ILE A 208 -15.68 17.99 -0.13
C ILE A 208 -16.22 18.55 -1.47
N ASP A 209 -16.37 19.84 -1.56
CA ASP A 209 -16.86 20.48 -2.80
C ASP A 209 -15.86 20.36 -3.96
N GLY A 210 -14.59 20.60 -3.72
CA GLY A 210 -13.52 20.48 -4.69
C GLY A 210 -12.14 20.44 -4.02
N TYR A 211 -11.10 20.11 -4.79
CA TYR A 211 -9.71 20.12 -4.33
C TYR A 211 -8.75 20.32 -5.49
N TYR A 212 -7.51 20.70 -5.17
CA TYR A 212 -6.48 20.93 -6.17
C TYR A 212 -5.66 19.64 -6.43
N ARG A 213 -5.40 19.38 -7.70
CA ARG A 213 -4.51 18.30 -8.12
C ARG A 213 -3.83 18.64 -9.42
N ASP A 214 -2.51 18.66 -9.43
CA ASP A 214 -1.68 18.99 -10.61
C ASP A 214 -2.04 20.35 -11.22
N GLY A 215 -2.22 21.34 -10.35
CA GLY A 215 -2.62 22.71 -10.68
C GLY A 215 -4.08 22.89 -11.10
N LYS A 216 -4.89 21.85 -11.07
CA LYS A 216 -6.30 21.90 -11.50
C LYS A 216 -7.23 21.79 -10.31
N LEU A 217 -8.27 22.61 -10.30
CA LEU A 217 -9.40 22.43 -9.40
C LEU A 217 -10.29 21.30 -9.92
N LEU A 218 -10.46 20.24 -9.12
CA LEU A 218 -11.33 19.11 -9.42
C LEU A 218 -12.65 19.25 -8.67
N ASP A 219 -13.78 19.16 -9.40
CA ASP A 219 -15.12 19.12 -8.81
C ASP A 219 -15.34 17.75 -8.14
N HIS A 220 -15.40 17.72 -6.81
CA HIS A 220 -15.50 16.47 -6.08
C HIS A 220 -16.93 16.15 -5.65
N LYS A 221 -17.76 17.18 -5.43
CA LYS A 221 -19.19 16.97 -5.10
C LYS A 221 -19.94 16.27 -6.22
N ALA A 222 -19.57 16.52 -7.49
CA ALA A 222 -20.15 15.82 -8.63
C ALA A 222 -19.94 14.30 -8.56
N LYS A 223 -18.75 13.84 -8.12
CA LYS A 223 -18.48 12.42 -7.89
C LYS A 223 -19.30 11.86 -6.72
N ALA A 224 -19.51 12.64 -5.67
CA ALA A 224 -20.36 12.23 -4.57
C ALA A 224 -21.81 12.01 -5.00
N ASP A 225 -22.35 12.88 -5.88
CA ASP A 225 -23.71 12.71 -6.43
C ASP A 225 -23.83 11.45 -7.30
N GLU A 226 -22.81 11.16 -8.12
CA GLU A 226 -22.72 9.90 -8.86
C GLU A 226 -22.69 8.69 -7.91
N ALA A 227 -21.89 8.76 -6.83
CA ALA A 227 -21.79 7.71 -5.84
C ALA A 227 -23.14 7.41 -5.13
N ILE A 228 -23.88 8.45 -4.80
CA ILE A 228 -25.19 8.34 -4.16
C ILE A 228 -26.19 7.63 -5.09
N GLU A 229 -26.18 7.98 -6.38
CA GLU A 229 -27.07 7.34 -7.35
C GLU A 229 -26.72 5.85 -7.53
N VAL A 230 -25.44 5.50 -7.58
CA VAL A 230 -24.99 4.10 -7.68
C VAL A 230 -25.36 3.32 -6.41
N ALA A 231 -25.19 3.89 -5.21
CA ALA A 231 -25.58 3.27 -3.96
C ALA A 231 -27.10 3.02 -3.90
N ARG A 232 -27.90 4.02 -4.33
CA ARG A 232 -29.36 3.92 -4.41
C ARG A 232 -29.82 2.79 -5.34
N GLN A 233 -29.17 2.66 -6.50
CA GLN A 233 -29.45 1.54 -7.44
C GLN A 233 -29.15 0.17 -6.85
N GLN A 234 -28.24 0.11 -5.86
CA GLN A 234 -27.89 -1.11 -5.12
C GLN A 234 -28.70 -1.27 -3.80
N GLY A 235 -29.72 -0.42 -3.60
CA GLY A 235 -30.64 -0.53 -2.47
C GLY A 235 -30.20 0.16 -1.18
N VAL A 236 -29.18 1.02 -1.23
CA VAL A 236 -28.70 1.79 -0.08
C VAL A 236 -29.00 3.28 -0.27
N GLU A 237 -29.78 3.83 0.65
CA GLU A 237 -30.10 5.27 0.66
C GLU A 237 -29.16 6.04 1.56
N ILE A 238 -28.59 7.12 1.04
CA ILE A 238 -27.80 8.07 1.82
C ILE A 238 -28.75 9.11 2.43
N GLU A 239 -28.85 9.10 3.75
CA GLU A 239 -29.70 10.02 4.50
C GLU A 239 -29.14 11.44 4.56
N LYS A 240 -27.83 11.54 4.73
CA LYS A 240 -27.12 12.82 4.83
C LYS A 240 -25.80 12.82 4.09
N VAL A 241 -25.55 13.90 3.37
CA VAL A 241 -24.25 14.20 2.74
C VAL A 241 -23.65 15.41 3.44
N LEU A 242 -22.51 15.20 4.07
CA LEU A 242 -21.75 16.26 4.72
C LEU A 242 -20.68 16.76 3.74
N VAL A 243 -20.81 18.02 3.32
CA VAL A 243 -19.93 18.63 2.33
C VAL A 243 -19.02 19.66 2.99
N TRP A 244 -17.73 19.37 3.06
CA TRP A 244 -16.73 20.36 3.43
C TRP A 244 -16.52 21.36 2.29
N ARG A 245 -16.29 22.62 2.63
CA ARG A 245 -15.81 23.64 1.69
C ARG A 245 -14.29 23.70 1.77
N ARG A 246 -13.60 23.44 0.64
CA ARG A 246 -12.14 23.54 0.56
C ARG A 246 -11.64 24.95 0.87
N GLN A 247 -12.41 25.96 0.47
CA GLN A 247 -12.16 27.35 0.81
C GLN A 247 -13.28 27.89 1.68
N PRO A 248 -12.97 28.48 2.86
CA PRO A 248 -13.99 28.98 3.76
C PRO A 248 -14.94 29.98 3.09
N GLY A 249 -16.24 29.71 3.18
CA GLY A 249 -17.28 30.58 2.66
C GLY A 249 -17.47 30.56 1.14
N GLN A 250 -16.69 29.80 0.39
CA GLN A 250 -16.82 29.64 -1.07
C GLN A 250 -17.16 28.20 -1.43
N TYR A 251 -18.16 28.00 -2.27
CA TYR A 251 -18.52 26.72 -2.83
C TYR A 251 -17.85 26.55 -4.20
N LEU A 252 -17.03 25.49 -4.34
CA LEU A 252 -16.18 25.31 -5.53
C LEU A 252 -16.76 24.35 -6.58
N SER A 253 -17.82 23.60 -6.24
CA SER A 253 -18.46 22.65 -7.16
C SER A 253 -19.50 23.32 -8.06
N GLN A 254 -19.71 22.74 -9.24
CA GLN A 254 -20.83 23.05 -10.12
C GLN A 254 -22.09 22.25 -9.78
N SER A 255 -21.97 21.16 -9.03
CA SER A 255 -23.10 20.33 -8.59
C SER A 255 -23.91 21.05 -7.52
N PRO A 256 -25.26 21.11 -7.64
CA PRO A 256 -26.07 21.77 -6.65
C PRO A 256 -26.12 21.01 -5.34
N MET A 257 -26.28 21.73 -4.23
CA MET A 257 -26.64 21.14 -2.94
C MET A 257 -28.12 20.75 -2.95
N VAL A 258 -28.42 19.49 -2.61
CA VAL A 258 -29.79 18.98 -2.54
C VAL A 258 -30.39 19.27 -1.16
N PRO A 259 -31.42 20.13 -1.07
CA PRO A 259 -32.05 20.47 0.21
C PRO A 259 -32.57 19.24 0.96
N GLY A 260 -32.34 19.17 2.26
CA GLY A 260 -32.79 18.07 3.11
C GLY A 260 -31.86 16.84 3.11
N ARG A 261 -30.92 16.76 2.17
CA ARG A 261 -29.91 15.70 2.09
C ARG A 261 -28.49 16.25 2.29
N ASP A 262 -28.14 17.33 1.61
CA ASP A 262 -26.77 17.87 1.54
C ASP A 262 -26.62 19.04 2.50
N TYR A 263 -25.56 19.04 3.30
CA TYR A 263 -25.33 20.05 4.32
C TYR A 263 -23.86 20.50 4.30
N PHE A 264 -23.62 21.79 4.36
CA PHE A 264 -22.30 22.32 4.55
C PHE A 264 -21.82 22.07 5.99
N VAL A 265 -20.69 21.40 6.13
CA VAL A 265 -20.18 21.03 7.46
C VAL A 265 -19.84 22.26 8.30
N ASP A 266 -19.25 23.30 7.72
CA ASP A 266 -18.90 24.53 8.43
C ASP A 266 -20.12 25.25 9.02
N GLU A 267 -21.30 25.12 8.40
CA GLU A 267 -22.58 25.66 8.91
C GLU A 267 -23.15 24.77 10.02
N VAL A 268 -23.17 23.46 9.82
CA VAL A 268 -23.72 22.52 10.81
C VAL A 268 -22.87 22.47 12.07
N ILE A 269 -21.54 22.37 11.94
CA ILE A 269 -20.61 22.24 13.05
C ILE A 269 -20.58 23.48 13.96
N ALA A 270 -21.05 24.64 13.45
CA ALA A 270 -21.18 25.86 14.24
C ALA A 270 -22.04 25.65 15.48
N GLY A 271 -23.09 24.82 15.41
CA GLY A 271 -23.94 24.44 16.54
C GLY A 271 -23.29 23.49 17.55
N TYR A 272 -22.12 22.94 17.21
CA TYR A 272 -21.41 21.95 18.02
C TYR A 272 -20.06 22.46 18.53
N ARG A 273 -19.79 23.76 18.38
CA ARG A 273 -18.54 24.39 18.86
C ARG A 273 -18.35 24.20 20.35
N ARG A 274 -17.10 23.89 20.75
CA ARG A 274 -16.67 23.70 22.14
C ARG A 274 -17.39 22.55 22.88
N GLN A 275 -18.12 21.70 22.17
CA GLN A 275 -18.68 20.50 22.80
C GLN A 275 -17.56 19.50 23.07
N HIS A 276 -17.70 18.77 24.17
CA HIS A 276 -16.83 17.66 24.54
C HIS A 276 -17.62 16.38 24.48
N VAL A 277 -17.09 15.38 23.79
CA VAL A 277 -17.68 14.03 23.70
C VAL A 277 -16.66 13.06 24.28
N PRO A 278 -16.96 12.37 25.39
CA PRO A 278 -16.05 11.37 25.94
C PRO A 278 -15.76 10.25 24.92
N PRO A 279 -14.53 9.74 24.86
CA PRO A 279 -14.22 8.59 24.01
C PRO A 279 -14.92 7.34 24.54
N VAL A 280 -15.57 6.58 23.66
CA VAL A 280 -16.27 5.35 24.02
C VAL A 280 -15.24 4.21 24.14
N PRO A 281 -15.09 3.55 25.31
CA PRO A 281 -14.22 2.39 25.43
C PRO A 281 -14.75 1.23 24.56
N MET A 282 -14.00 0.91 23.49
CA MET A 282 -14.38 -0.16 22.55
C MET A 282 -13.73 -1.47 22.96
N PRO A 283 -14.41 -2.63 22.78
CA PRO A 283 -13.72 -3.92 22.84
C PRO A 283 -12.52 -3.95 21.86
N ALA A 284 -11.44 -4.59 22.23
CA ALA A 284 -10.25 -4.69 21.40
C ALA A 284 -10.55 -5.29 20.00
N GLU A 285 -11.47 -6.23 19.96
CA GLU A 285 -11.95 -6.89 18.74
C GLU A 285 -13.04 -6.12 17.97
N ALA A 286 -13.52 -4.97 18.48
CA ALA A 286 -14.52 -4.18 17.76
C ALA A 286 -13.94 -3.63 16.45
N PRO A 287 -14.72 -3.64 15.34
CA PRO A 287 -14.27 -3.05 14.08
C PRO A 287 -13.95 -1.56 14.23
N LEU A 288 -12.81 -1.13 13.67
CA LEU A 288 -12.41 0.26 13.61
C LEU A 288 -12.74 0.89 12.26
N PHE A 289 -12.38 0.21 11.18
CA PHE A 289 -12.61 0.68 9.82
C PHE A 289 -12.73 -0.46 8.81
N LEU A 290 -13.24 -0.10 7.63
CA LEU A 290 -13.29 -0.94 6.43
C LEU A 290 -12.40 -0.33 5.35
N MET A 291 -11.41 -1.07 4.88
CA MET A 291 -10.59 -0.67 3.74
C MET A 291 -10.86 -1.58 2.55
N TYR A 292 -11.30 -0.99 1.44
CA TYR A 292 -11.64 -1.75 0.25
C TYR A 292 -10.45 -2.01 -0.65
N THR A 293 -10.22 -3.29 -0.96
CA THR A 293 -9.20 -3.73 -1.92
C THR A 293 -9.86 -4.26 -3.19
N SER A 294 -9.10 -4.29 -4.29
CA SER A 294 -9.54 -4.93 -5.53
C SER A 294 -9.66 -6.44 -5.32
N GLY A 295 -10.83 -7.00 -5.65
CA GLY A 295 -11.04 -8.45 -5.58
C GLY A 295 -10.74 -9.14 -6.91
N THR A 296 -10.23 -10.37 -6.86
CA THR A 296 -10.03 -11.25 -8.05
C THR A 296 -11.31 -11.48 -8.85
N THR A 297 -12.48 -11.37 -8.22
CA THR A 297 -13.81 -11.52 -8.84
C THR A 297 -14.41 -10.21 -9.38
N GLY A 298 -13.65 -9.10 -9.38
CA GLY A 298 -14.11 -7.79 -9.87
C GLY A 298 -14.90 -6.95 -8.85
N LYS A 299 -15.47 -7.54 -7.80
CA LYS A 299 -16.11 -6.78 -6.70
C LYS A 299 -15.09 -6.47 -5.59
N PRO A 300 -15.01 -5.21 -5.12
CA PRO A 300 -14.14 -4.85 -4.00
C PRO A 300 -14.42 -5.70 -2.76
N LYS A 301 -13.37 -5.94 -1.96
CA LYS A 301 -13.46 -6.63 -0.67
C LYS A 301 -13.22 -5.60 0.44
N GLY A 302 -14.16 -5.44 1.36
CA GLY A 302 -13.98 -4.62 2.56
C GLY A 302 -13.17 -5.38 3.61
N ALA A 303 -11.87 -5.12 3.71
CA ALA A 303 -11.04 -5.65 4.79
C ALA A 303 -11.43 -4.96 6.10
N GLN A 304 -11.89 -5.74 7.08
CA GLN A 304 -12.30 -5.23 8.39
C GLN A 304 -11.15 -5.33 9.38
N HIS A 305 -10.74 -4.19 9.95
CA HIS A 305 -9.70 -4.13 10.96
C HIS A 305 -10.25 -3.88 12.36
N SER A 306 -9.64 -4.56 13.35
CA SER A 306 -10.00 -4.43 14.76
C SER A 306 -9.47 -3.13 15.38
N THR A 307 -10.05 -2.69 16.49
CA THR A 307 -9.60 -1.48 17.21
C THR A 307 -8.29 -1.73 17.96
N GLY A 308 -8.23 -2.75 18.82
CA GLY A 308 -7.09 -2.96 19.71
C GLY A 308 -5.92 -3.64 19.02
N GLY A 309 -6.18 -4.74 18.30
CA GLY A 309 -5.13 -5.50 17.62
C GLY A 309 -4.41 -4.66 16.57
N TYR A 310 -5.17 -4.02 15.70
CA TYR A 310 -4.61 -3.15 14.66
C TYR A 310 -3.82 -1.98 15.25
N LEU A 311 -4.38 -1.24 16.23
CA LEU A 311 -3.72 -0.07 16.78
C LEU A 311 -2.41 -0.44 17.52
N ALA A 312 -2.39 -1.53 18.27
CA ALA A 312 -1.18 -2.04 18.92
C ALA A 312 -0.10 -2.38 17.89
N TYR A 313 -0.50 -3.08 16.82
CA TYR A 313 0.42 -3.51 15.77
C TYR A 313 1.05 -2.33 15.01
N VAL A 314 0.23 -1.36 14.60
CA VAL A 314 0.76 -0.19 13.87
C VAL A 314 1.60 0.72 14.77
N ALA A 315 1.26 0.86 16.06
CA ALA A 315 2.09 1.59 17.01
C ALA A 315 3.47 0.93 17.19
N GLY A 316 3.49 -0.41 17.35
CA GLY A 316 4.72 -1.18 17.48
C GLY A 316 5.62 -1.11 16.24
N THR A 317 5.04 -1.33 15.06
CA THR A 317 5.79 -1.26 13.78
C THR A 317 6.28 0.16 13.48
N THR A 318 5.49 1.19 13.78
CA THR A 318 5.91 2.60 13.65
C THR A 318 7.09 2.90 14.56
N LYS A 319 7.06 2.45 15.82
CA LYS A 319 8.13 2.68 16.77
C LYS A 319 9.43 1.99 16.37
N TYR A 320 9.37 0.69 16.07
CA TYR A 320 10.59 -0.11 15.94
C TYR A 320 11.18 -0.13 14.53
N PHE A 321 10.35 -0.18 13.49
CA PHE A 321 10.84 -0.26 12.10
C PHE A 321 11.03 1.11 11.45
N LEU A 322 10.12 2.04 11.69
CA LEU A 322 10.27 3.42 11.23
C LEU A 322 11.08 4.29 12.19
N ASP A 323 11.48 3.72 13.33
CA ASP A 323 12.27 4.40 14.36
C ASP A 323 11.71 5.79 14.73
N VAL A 324 10.38 5.87 14.84
CA VAL A 324 9.70 7.12 15.12
C VAL A 324 9.84 7.49 16.60
N HIS A 325 10.31 8.69 16.84
CA HIS A 325 10.38 9.32 18.16
C HIS A 325 9.37 10.47 18.26
N PRO A 326 8.96 10.84 19.47
CA PRO A 326 8.01 11.95 19.63
C PRO A 326 8.46 13.27 19.01
N GLU A 327 9.76 13.58 19.00
CA GLU A 327 10.35 14.82 18.45
C GLU A 327 10.45 14.83 16.93
N ASP A 328 10.25 13.71 16.25
CA ASP A 328 10.39 13.63 14.81
C ASP A 328 9.32 14.42 14.04
N THR A 329 9.73 14.93 12.89
CA THR A 329 8.82 15.38 11.82
C THR A 329 8.77 14.30 10.77
N TYR A 330 7.70 13.55 10.79
CA TYR A 330 7.49 12.38 9.95
C TYR A 330 6.62 12.71 8.75
N TRP A 331 7.05 12.33 7.57
CA TRP A 331 6.28 12.50 6.35
C TRP A 331 6.10 11.20 5.59
N CYS A 332 4.90 10.63 5.69
CA CYS A 332 4.47 9.57 4.80
C CYS A 332 3.83 10.20 3.56
N PHE A 333 4.53 10.12 2.44
CA PHE A 333 4.11 10.67 1.16
C PHE A 333 3.22 9.66 0.43
N ALA A 334 2.12 9.30 1.07
CA ALA A 334 1.06 8.42 0.61
C ALA A 334 -0.30 9.12 0.80
N ASP A 335 -1.39 8.43 0.49
CA ASP A 335 -2.75 8.93 0.65
C ASP A 335 -3.50 8.15 1.73
N ILE A 336 -4.33 8.83 2.52
CA ILE A 336 -5.15 8.21 3.57
C ILE A 336 -6.21 7.27 2.98
N GLY A 337 -6.61 7.45 1.73
CA GLY A 337 -7.49 6.53 1.01
C GLY A 337 -6.92 5.11 0.80
N TRP A 338 -5.68 4.85 1.26
CA TRP A 338 -5.02 3.55 1.29
C TRP A 338 -4.65 3.14 2.70
N ILE A 339 -4.42 1.85 2.91
CA ILE A 339 -4.03 1.33 4.24
C ILE A 339 -2.75 1.98 4.76
N THR A 340 -1.80 2.33 3.89
CA THR A 340 -0.56 3.03 4.26
C THR A 340 -0.86 4.35 4.96
N GLY A 341 -1.85 5.10 4.46
CA GLY A 341 -2.25 6.35 5.08
C GLY A 341 -2.94 6.15 6.44
N HIS A 342 -3.80 5.13 6.56
CA HIS A 342 -4.41 4.78 7.85
C HIS A 342 -3.33 4.43 8.86
N SER A 343 -2.47 3.47 8.53
CA SER A 343 -1.46 2.93 9.45
C SER A 343 -0.35 3.92 9.76
N TYR A 344 0.17 4.63 8.75
CA TYR A 344 1.41 5.38 8.86
C TYR A 344 1.32 6.88 8.51
N ILE A 345 0.10 7.44 8.35
CA ILE A 345 -0.13 8.89 8.42
C ILE A 345 -0.92 9.22 9.69
N VAL A 346 -1.96 8.41 10.00
CA VAL A 346 -2.91 8.71 11.07
C VAL A 346 -2.58 7.91 12.33
N TYR A 347 -2.90 6.62 12.38
CA TYR A 347 -2.96 5.86 13.63
C TYR A 347 -1.59 5.62 14.27
N GLY A 348 -0.59 5.12 13.54
CA GLY A 348 0.73 4.82 14.10
C GLY A 348 1.46 6.05 14.64
N PRO A 349 1.69 7.10 13.82
CA PRO A 349 2.40 8.30 14.26
C PRO A 349 1.67 9.03 15.39
N LEU A 350 0.35 9.18 15.32
CA LEU A 350 -0.41 9.85 16.37
C LEU A 350 -0.44 9.04 17.66
N ALA A 351 -0.52 7.71 17.60
CA ALA A 351 -0.42 6.87 18.79
C ALA A 351 0.91 7.10 19.53
N LEU A 352 1.99 7.41 18.83
CA LEU A 352 3.29 7.75 19.43
C LEU A 352 3.46 9.24 19.79
N GLY A 353 2.49 10.09 19.45
CA GLY A 353 2.54 11.51 19.74
C GLY A 353 3.51 12.28 18.87
N THR A 354 3.72 11.85 17.62
CA THR A 354 4.64 12.42 16.63
C THR A 354 3.95 13.48 15.78
N THR A 355 4.72 14.33 15.09
CA THR A 355 4.22 15.26 14.09
C THR A 355 4.16 14.55 12.72
N SER A 356 2.98 14.47 12.10
CA SER A 356 2.77 13.89 10.78
C SER A 356 2.45 14.98 9.77
N ILE A 357 3.04 14.90 8.55
CA ILE A 357 2.75 15.84 7.47
C ILE A 357 1.62 15.29 6.60
N LEU A 358 0.65 16.16 6.31
CA LEU A 358 -0.39 15.94 5.31
C LEU A 358 -0.09 16.80 4.09
N TYR A 359 0.01 16.19 2.91
CA TYR A 359 0.24 16.91 1.66
C TYR A 359 -0.90 16.66 0.68
N GLU A 360 -1.57 17.73 0.27
CA GLU A 360 -2.71 17.67 -0.65
C GLU A 360 -2.30 17.40 -2.09
N GLY A 361 -1.10 17.84 -2.48
CA GLY A 361 -0.71 18.02 -3.87
C GLY A 361 -0.19 16.80 -4.61
N ALA A 362 0.02 16.98 -5.92
CA ALA A 362 0.74 16.03 -6.75
C ALA A 362 2.25 16.04 -6.42
N PRO A 363 2.94 14.89 -6.50
CA PRO A 363 4.33 14.79 -6.04
C PRO A 363 5.31 15.74 -6.73
N ALA A 364 5.11 16.05 -8.00
CA ALA A 364 6.01 16.89 -8.78
C ALA A 364 5.38 18.21 -9.25
N TYR A 365 4.33 18.69 -8.57
CA TYR A 365 3.70 19.96 -8.90
C TYR A 365 4.06 21.04 -7.87
N PRO A 366 4.41 22.28 -8.29
CA PRO A 366 4.51 22.77 -9.68
C PRO A 366 5.77 22.32 -10.44
N ASP A 367 6.73 21.73 -9.76
CA ASP A 367 8.01 21.24 -10.30
C ASP A 367 8.58 20.09 -9.45
N PRO A 368 9.58 19.33 -9.94
CA PRO A 368 10.16 18.18 -9.22
C PRO A 368 10.86 18.53 -7.90
N GLY A 369 11.14 19.80 -7.65
CA GLY A 369 11.73 20.28 -6.38
C GLY A 369 10.75 20.40 -5.23
N ARG A 370 9.44 20.32 -5.51
CA ARG A 370 8.39 20.52 -4.51
C ARG A 370 8.56 19.68 -3.24
N PRO A 371 8.78 18.35 -3.31
CA PRO A 371 8.94 17.53 -2.11
C PRO A 371 10.16 17.95 -1.27
N TRP A 372 11.24 18.29 -1.93
CA TRP A 372 12.50 18.62 -1.26
C TRP A 372 12.43 19.99 -0.57
N ARG A 373 11.76 20.97 -1.19
CA ARG A 373 11.46 22.26 -0.53
C ARG A 373 10.59 22.08 0.71
N ILE A 374 9.62 21.18 0.66
CA ILE A 374 8.77 20.87 1.82
C ILE A 374 9.61 20.21 2.91
N ALA A 375 10.45 19.22 2.55
CA ALA A 375 11.30 18.51 3.49
C ALA A 375 12.30 19.45 4.19
N GLU A 376 12.97 20.33 3.44
CA GLU A 376 13.87 21.36 3.98
C GLU A 376 13.14 22.33 4.91
N ARG A 377 12.05 22.94 4.42
CA ARG A 377 11.31 23.96 5.16
C ARG A 377 10.72 23.44 6.46
N LEU A 378 10.26 22.19 6.50
CA LEU A 378 9.58 21.61 7.65
C LEU A 378 10.49 20.73 8.52
N GLY A 379 11.76 20.60 8.15
CA GLY A 379 12.72 19.79 8.91
C GLY A 379 12.32 18.33 8.98
N VAL A 380 11.86 17.76 7.85
CA VAL A 380 11.48 16.34 7.78
C VAL A 380 12.72 15.49 8.02
N ASN A 381 12.63 14.58 8.98
CA ASN A 381 13.73 13.65 9.28
C ASN A 381 13.39 12.18 9.05
N ILE A 382 12.11 11.84 8.78
CA ILE A 382 11.70 10.51 8.31
C ILE A 382 10.83 10.69 7.07
N PHE A 383 11.22 10.07 5.95
CA PHE A 383 10.52 10.15 4.68
C PHE A 383 10.07 8.77 4.20
N HIS A 384 8.77 8.56 4.09
CA HIS A 384 8.14 7.29 3.74
C HIS A 384 7.33 7.43 2.46
N THR A 385 7.66 6.68 1.41
CA THR A 385 6.98 6.80 0.11
C THR A 385 7.00 5.48 -0.68
N ALA A 386 6.33 5.46 -1.84
CA ALA A 386 6.30 4.29 -2.71
C ALA A 386 7.40 4.33 -3.78
N PRO A 387 7.95 3.18 -4.22
CA PRO A 387 8.91 3.10 -5.32
C PRO A 387 8.45 3.77 -6.62
N THR A 388 7.15 3.72 -6.93
CA THR A 388 6.58 4.47 -8.07
C THR A 388 6.82 5.97 -7.96
N THR A 389 6.63 6.56 -6.77
CA THR A 389 6.92 7.99 -6.55
C THR A 389 8.41 8.28 -6.70
N ILE A 390 9.27 7.39 -6.18
CA ILE A 390 10.73 7.51 -6.28
C ILE A 390 11.16 7.48 -7.75
N ARG A 391 10.67 6.51 -8.55
CA ARG A 391 10.95 6.43 -9.99
C ARG A 391 10.52 7.68 -10.74
N MET A 392 9.32 8.18 -10.44
CA MET A 392 8.79 9.39 -11.05
C MET A 392 9.67 10.61 -10.73
N LEU A 393 10.04 10.81 -9.47
CA LEU A 393 10.89 11.92 -9.04
C LEU A 393 12.30 11.83 -9.67
N ARG A 394 12.87 10.61 -9.72
CA ARG A 394 14.13 10.34 -10.42
C ARG A 394 14.06 10.72 -11.89
N LYS A 395 13.02 10.31 -12.59
CA LYS A 395 12.77 10.60 -14.01
C LYS A 395 12.65 12.09 -14.30
N LEU A 396 11.94 12.82 -13.43
CA LEU A 396 11.64 14.24 -13.63
C LEU A 396 12.77 15.17 -13.19
N GLY A 397 13.63 14.72 -12.26
CA GLY A 397 14.72 15.55 -11.73
C GLY A 397 15.74 14.73 -10.97
N HIS A 398 16.62 14.00 -11.70
CA HIS A 398 17.63 13.11 -11.10
C HIS A 398 18.49 13.79 -10.03
N ASP A 399 18.96 15.03 -10.29
CA ASP A 399 19.83 15.78 -9.40
C ASP A 399 19.08 16.84 -8.56
N GLU A 400 17.75 16.86 -8.66
CA GLU A 400 16.91 17.85 -7.97
C GLU A 400 17.07 17.78 -6.44
N PRO A 401 17.10 16.60 -5.78
CA PRO A 401 17.27 16.50 -4.32
C PRO A 401 18.54 17.18 -3.79
N ALA A 402 19.62 17.18 -4.57
CA ALA A 402 20.91 17.75 -4.16
C ALA A 402 20.91 19.28 -4.00
N LYS A 403 19.88 19.97 -4.50
CA LYS A 403 19.76 21.43 -4.43
C LYS A 403 19.24 21.95 -3.09
N TYR A 404 18.78 21.05 -2.20
CA TYR A 404 18.09 21.39 -0.95
C TYR A 404 18.83 20.87 0.28
N ASP A 405 18.75 21.62 1.38
CA ASP A 405 19.44 21.31 2.64
C ASP A 405 18.47 20.66 3.63
N TYR A 406 18.12 19.40 3.39
CA TYR A 406 17.37 18.53 4.30
C TYR A 406 18.23 17.32 4.69
N HIS A 407 17.90 16.70 5.84
CA HIS A 407 18.60 15.52 6.34
C HIS A 407 17.61 14.50 6.88
N PHE A 408 17.43 13.41 6.15
CA PHE A 408 16.66 12.28 6.62
C PHE A 408 17.53 11.37 7.50
N LYS A 409 17.04 11.00 8.69
CA LYS A 409 17.65 9.94 9.49
C LYS A 409 17.25 8.56 8.97
N LEU A 410 16.00 8.45 8.46
CA LEU A 410 15.44 7.23 7.93
C LEU A 410 14.53 7.53 6.72
N MET A 411 14.61 6.65 5.74
CA MET A 411 13.70 6.63 4.60
C MET A 411 13.05 5.26 4.49
N CYS A 412 11.79 5.22 4.04
CA CYS A 412 11.03 3.99 3.94
C CYS A 412 10.40 3.84 2.55
N THR A 413 10.31 2.60 2.06
CA THR A 413 9.56 2.26 0.86
C THR A 413 8.39 1.33 1.17
N VAL A 414 7.30 1.46 0.41
CA VAL A 414 6.06 0.73 0.63
C VAL A 414 5.27 0.49 -0.64
N GLY A 415 4.53 -0.62 -0.67
CA GLY A 415 3.45 -0.88 -1.63
C GLY A 415 3.86 -1.68 -2.86
N GLU A 416 5.13 -1.76 -3.18
CA GLU A 416 5.69 -2.60 -4.24
C GLU A 416 7.19 -2.86 -4.01
N PRO A 417 7.77 -3.93 -4.59
CA PRO A 417 9.22 -4.12 -4.56
C PRO A 417 9.95 -2.95 -5.24
N ILE A 418 11.06 -2.53 -4.66
CA ILE A 418 11.95 -1.51 -5.25
C ILE A 418 13.11 -2.18 -5.98
N GLU A 419 13.38 -1.73 -7.19
CA GLU A 419 14.51 -2.20 -7.98
C GLU A 419 15.83 -1.69 -7.39
N PRO A 420 16.91 -2.52 -7.37
CA PRO A 420 18.19 -2.15 -6.76
C PRO A 420 18.76 -0.83 -7.27
N GLU A 421 18.63 -0.52 -8.56
CA GLU A 421 19.10 0.74 -9.17
C GLU A 421 18.32 1.96 -8.68
N VAL A 422 17.01 1.82 -8.48
CA VAL A 422 16.17 2.89 -7.94
C VAL A 422 16.48 3.07 -6.46
N TRP A 423 16.69 1.97 -5.74
CA TRP A 423 17.08 1.97 -4.34
C TRP A 423 18.40 2.69 -4.10
N ARG A 424 19.46 2.44 -4.95
CA ARG A 424 20.74 3.12 -4.86
C ARG A 424 20.60 4.63 -5.09
N TRP A 425 19.84 5.05 -6.10
CA TRP A 425 19.55 6.47 -6.30
C TRP A 425 18.84 7.08 -5.08
N TYR A 426 17.88 6.36 -4.51
CA TYR A 426 17.17 6.80 -3.32
C TYR A 426 18.11 6.97 -2.14
N TYR A 427 19.04 6.02 -1.93
CA TYR A 427 20.05 6.08 -0.88
C TYR A 427 21.08 7.20 -1.12
N GLU A 428 21.69 7.22 -2.29
CA GLU A 428 22.84 8.10 -2.58
C GLU A 428 22.41 9.55 -2.80
N THR A 429 21.35 9.77 -3.57
CA THR A 429 20.92 11.11 -4.00
C THR A 429 19.91 11.71 -3.02
N VAL A 430 18.85 10.99 -2.70
CA VAL A 430 17.80 11.48 -1.80
C VAL A 430 18.25 11.39 -0.35
N GLY A 431 18.78 10.27 0.07
CA GLY A 431 19.32 10.03 1.42
C GLY A 431 20.72 10.58 1.64
N LYS A 432 21.36 11.16 0.61
CA LYS A 432 22.73 11.72 0.65
C LYS A 432 23.79 10.70 1.14
N GLY A 433 23.54 9.39 0.97
CA GLY A 433 24.36 8.31 1.50
C GLY A 433 24.40 8.23 3.04
N GLU A 434 23.45 8.87 3.72
CA GLU A 434 23.44 9.02 5.17
C GLU A 434 22.24 8.39 5.85
N ALA A 435 21.07 8.45 5.20
CA ALA A 435 19.83 7.95 5.76
C ALA A 435 19.80 6.43 5.79
N SER A 436 19.26 5.85 6.86
CA SER A 436 18.90 4.43 6.86
C SER A 436 17.69 4.20 5.96
N ILE A 437 17.69 3.13 5.15
CA ILE A 437 16.52 2.76 4.35
C ILE A 437 15.90 1.49 4.92
N VAL A 438 14.58 1.52 5.10
CA VAL A 438 13.77 0.35 5.42
C VAL A 438 12.76 0.11 4.31
N ASP A 439 12.95 -1.00 3.61
CA ASP A 439 11.95 -1.49 2.67
C ASP A 439 10.93 -2.31 3.45
N THR A 440 9.64 -2.15 3.13
CA THR A 440 8.58 -2.82 3.86
C THR A 440 7.73 -3.66 2.92
N TRP A 441 7.45 -4.90 3.34
CA TRP A 441 6.50 -5.74 2.67
C TRP A 441 5.31 -6.04 3.57
N TRP A 442 4.13 -5.74 3.08
CA TRP A 442 2.83 -5.93 3.73
C TRP A 442 1.69 -5.55 2.77
N MET A 443 0.47 -5.74 3.19
CA MET A 443 -0.72 -5.49 2.38
C MET A 443 -1.87 -4.92 3.23
N THR A 444 -2.95 -4.51 2.59
CA THR A 444 -4.12 -3.96 3.30
C THR A 444 -4.63 -4.93 4.36
N GLU A 445 -4.68 -6.20 4.04
CA GLU A 445 -5.19 -7.28 4.88
C GLU A 445 -4.35 -7.52 6.13
N THR A 446 -3.09 -7.07 6.14
CA THR A 446 -2.16 -7.35 7.25
C THR A 446 -2.05 -6.21 8.27
N GLY A 447 -2.59 -5.03 7.93
CA GLY A 447 -2.65 -3.86 8.80
C GLY A 447 -1.31 -3.15 9.02
N GLY A 448 -0.19 -3.86 8.91
CA GLY A 448 1.16 -3.35 9.08
C GLY A 448 2.22 -4.31 8.55
N PHE A 449 3.49 -4.01 8.78
CA PHE A 449 4.65 -4.70 8.20
C PHE A 449 4.71 -6.19 8.54
N LEU A 450 4.95 -7.04 7.54
CA LEU A 450 5.23 -8.46 7.70
C LEU A 450 6.71 -8.80 7.50
N ALA A 451 7.42 -8.03 6.68
CA ALA A 451 8.87 -8.09 6.57
C ALA A 451 9.43 -6.68 6.44
N SER A 452 10.51 -6.41 7.14
CA SER A 452 11.28 -5.19 7.06
C SER A 452 12.58 -5.33 7.87
N THR A 453 13.55 -4.48 7.56
CA THR A 453 14.81 -4.41 8.32
C THR A 453 14.62 -3.58 9.60
N LEU A 454 15.13 -4.08 10.73
CA LEU A 454 15.41 -3.26 11.91
C LEU A 454 16.74 -2.55 11.68
N PRO A 455 16.75 -1.25 11.32
CA PRO A 455 17.92 -0.65 10.69
C PRO A 455 19.15 -0.56 11.61
N ALA A 456 18.96 -0.50 12.93
CA ALA A 456 20.08 -0.49 13.86
C ALA A 456 20.70 -1.87 14.12
N LEU A 457 20.00 -2.96 13.76
CA LEU A 457 20.40 -4.34 14.07
C LEU A 457 20.76 -5.16 12.83
N ARG A 458 20.32 -4.75 11.67
CA ARG A 458 20.52 -5.48 10.42
C ARG A 458 20.97 -4.52 9.31
N ALA A 459 21.78 -5.03 8.40
CA ALA A 459 22.18 -4.28 7.22
C ALA A 459 21.00 -3.97 6.29
N MET A 460 21.07 -2.88 5.55
CA MET A 460 20.18 -2.60 4.42
C MET A 460 20.65 -3.39 3.22
N LYS A 461 19.72 -3.95 2.43
CA LYS A 461 20.05 -4.77 1.25
C LYS A 461 19.19 -4.32 0.07
N PRO A 462 19.78 -3.70 -0.97
CA PRO A 462 19.02 -3.21 -2.12
C PRO A 462 18.15 -4.28 -2.77
N GLY A 463 16.88 -3.97 -3.03
CA GLY A 463 15.91 -4.87 -3.64
C GLY A 463 15.40 -5.99 -2.73
N SER A 464 15.67 -5.94 -1.42
CA SER A 464 15.11 -6.86 -0.42
C SER A 464 14.22 -6.09 0.56
N CYS A 465 13.08 -6.66 0.92
CA CYS A 465 12.24 -6.11 1.98
C CYS A 465 12.74 -6.45 3.40
N GLY A 466 13.93 -7.02 3.54
CA GLY A 466 14.49 -7.40 4.83
C GLY A 466 14.04 -8.77 5.33
N PRO A 467 14.37 -9.10 6.60
CA PRO A 467 13.90 -10.31 7.27
C PRO A 467 12.43 -10.17 7.73
N ALA A 468 11.89 -11.24 8.30
CA ALA A 468 10.57 -11.21 8.94
C ALA A 468 10.47 -10.12 10.00
N ALA A 469 9.32 -9.46 10.07
CA ALA A 469 9.01 -8.53 11.14
C ALA A 469 8.92 -9.25 12.49
N LEU A 470 9.04 -8.48 13.57
CA LEU A 470 9.02 -9.01 14.94
C LEU A 470 7.73 -9.81 15.22
N GLY A 471 7.87 -11.06 15.64
CA GLY A 471 6.76 -11.96 15.94
C GLY A 471 5.99 -12.48 14.72
N ILE A 472 6.51 -12.31 13.52
CA ILE A 472 5.96 -12.82 12.25
C ILE A 472 6.80 -14.00 11.77
N TYR A 473 6.14 -15.11 11.40
CA TYR A 473 6.82 -16.36 10.98
C TYR A 473 6.43 -16.71 9.54
N PRO A 474 7.06 -16.07 8.51
CA PRO A 474 6.78 -16.40 7.14
C PRO A 474 7.28 -17.80 6.78
N VAL A 475 6.59 -18.41 5.82
CA VAL A 475 6.98 -19.65 5.17
C VAL A 475 6.75 -19.53 3.68
N ILE A 476 7.60 -20.12 2.87
CA ILE A 476 7.42 -20.18 1.42
C ILE A 476 7.01 -21.59 1.05
N TYR A 477 5.87 -21.73 0.37
CA TYR A 477 5.39 -23.01 -0.16
C TYR A 477 5.53 -23.05 -1.68
N ASP A 478 5.91 -24.22 -2.20
CA ASP A 478 5.76 -24.51 -3.63
C ASP A 478 4.28 -24.74 -4.00
N GLU A 479 4.02 -25.11 -5.25
CA GLU A 479 2.63 -25.34 -5.71
C GLU A 479 1.99 -26.57 -5.10
N GLU A 480 2.78 -27.55 -4.73
CA GLU A 480 2.39 -28.80 -4.09
C GLU A 480 2.20 -28.64 -2.57
N GLY A 481 2.48 -27.45 -2.01
CA GLY A 481 2.36 -27.18 -0.57
C GLY A 481 3.56 -27.64 0.26
N LYS A 482 4.69 -27.96 -0.38
CA LYS A 482 5.93 -28.30 0.31
C LYS A 482 6.70 -27.03 0.67
N VAL A 483 7.30 -27.01 1.84
CA VAL A 483 8.15 -25.88 2.29
C VAL A 483 9.39 -25.78 1.41
N VAL A 484 9.67 -24.57 0.94
CA VAL A 484 10.89 -24.22 0.20
C VAL A 484 11.97 -23.77 1.20
N ASP A 485 13.12 -24.40 1.15
CA ASP A 485 14.24 -24.12 2.06
C ASP A 485 14.87 -22.74 1.77
N ALA A 486 15.22 -22.03 2.84
CA ALA A 486 15.99 -20.79 2.74
C ALA A 486 17.35 -21.03 2.07
N GLY A 487 17.75 -20.11 1.19
CA GLY A 487 19.01 -20.21 0.45
C GLY A 487 19.01 -21.18 -0.73
N SER A 488 17.88 -21.89 -0.98
CA SER A 488 17.76 -22.78 -2.15
C SER A 488 17.69 -22.02 -3.49
N GLY A 489 17.36 -20.73 -3.45
CA GLY A 489 17.11 -19.92 -4.66
C GLY A 489 15.77 -20.24 -5.34
N VAL A 490 14.99 -21.17 -4.81
CA VAL A 490 13.68 -21.53 -5.37
C VAL A 490 12.63 -20.53 -4.92
N ALA A 491 11.81 -20.06 -5.86
CA ALA A 491 10.69 -19.19 -5.58
C ALA A 491 9.44 -19.99 -5.20
N GLY A 492 8.60 -19.42 -4.33
CA GLY A 492 7.32 -20.01 -3.99
C GLY A 492 6.33 -18.95 -3.47
N ASN A 493 5.19 -19.40 -3.00
CA ASN A 493 4.13 -18.56 -2.45
C ASN A 493 4.41 -18.26 -0.98
N ILE A 494 4.60 -16.99 -0.65
CA ILE A 494 4.83 -16.60 0.75
C ILE A 494 3.53 -16.61 1.53
N CYS A 495 3.56 -17.29 2.67
CA CYS A 495 2.48 -17.39 3.64
C CYS A 495 2.99 -16.99 5.03
N ILE A 496 2.08 -16.60 5.93
CA ILE A 496 2.40 -16.38 7.35
C ILE A 496 1.79 -17.52 8.16
N ARG A 497 2.63 -18.23 8.94
CA ARG A 497 2.19 -19.38 9.73
C ARG A 497 1.33 -19.02 10.93
N ASN A 498 1.67 -17.92 11.58
CA ASN A 498 1.00 -17.52 12.82
C ASN A 498 0.03 -16.34 12.60
N PRO A 499 -1.04 -16.21 13.41
CA PRO A 499 -1.80 -14.97 13.48
C PRO A 499 -0.97 -13.84 14.11
N TRP A 500 -1.32 -12.57 13.82
CA TRP A 500 -0.70 -11.38 14.42
C TRP A 500 -1.77 -10.31 14.70
N PRO A 501 -1.53 -9.35 15.61
CA PRO A 501 -2.58 -8.42 16.03
C PRO A 501 -3.12 -7.51 14.91
N GLY A 502 -2.28 -7.19 13.91
CA GLY A 502 -2.64 -6.31 12.80
C GLY A 502 -3.48 -6.97 11.70
N ILE A 503 -3.63 -8.30 11.71
CA ILE A 503 -4.39 -9.01 10.68
C ILE A 503 -5.85 -8.54 10.64
N MET A 504 -6.42 -8.41 9.44
CA MET A 504 -7.85 -8.15 9.30
C MET A 504 -8.68 -9.28 9.94
N GLN A 505 -9.84 -8.93 10.49
CA GLN A 505 -10.75 -9.89 11.11
C GLN A 505 -11.54 -10.69 10.08
N GLY A 506 -11.61 -10.23 8.85
CA GLY A 506 -12.35 -10.86 7.77
C GLY A 506 -12.68 -9.91 6.63
N VAL A 507 -13.41 -10.41 5.65
CA VAL A 507 -14.04 -9.62 4.60
C VAL A 507 -15.45 -9.25 5.05
N TRP A 508 -15.77 -7.97 5.05
CA TRP A 508 -17.06 -7.45 5.52
C TRP A 508 -18.26 -8.18 4.91
N GLY A 509 -19.08 -8.77 5.76
CA GLY A 509 -20.27 -9.53 5.33
C GLY A 509 -20.01 -10.81 4.53
N GLN A 510 -18.76 -11.26 4.36
CA GLN A 510 -18.39 -12.38 3.49
C GLN A 510 -17.34 -13.32 4.15
N PRO A 511 -17.69 -13.99 5.26
CA PRO A 511 -16.74 -14.83 6.00
C PRO A 511 -16.21 -16.02 5.18
N GLU A 512 -17.04 -16.64 4.32
CA GLU A 512 -16.61 -17.76 3.46
C GLU A 512 -15.56 -17.28 2.44
N ARG A 513 -15.73 -16.08 1.87
CA ARG A 513 -14.79 -15.50 0.94
C ARG A 513 -13.44 -15.21 1.60
N PHE A 514 -13.45 -14.82 2.88
CA PHE A 514 -12.22 -14.65 3.67
C PHE A 514 -11.43 -15.94 3.76
N VAL A 515 -12.08 -17.04 4.19
CA VAL A 515 -11.45 -18.34 4.29
C VAL A 515 -10.94 -18.83 2.93
N GLN A 516 -11.79 -18.79 1.91
CA GLN A 516 -11.42 -19.24 0.55
C GLN A 516 -10.25 -18.48 -0.05
N THR A 517 -10.20 -17.16 0.17
CA THR A 517 -9.17 -16.32 -0.46
C THR A 517 -7.80 -16.46 0.23
N TYR A 518 -7.79 -16.56 1.57
CA TYR A 518 -6.55 -16.37 2.33
C TYR A 518 -6.07 -17.61 3.06
N TYR A 519 -6.89 -18.64 3.20
CA TYR A 519 -6.51 -19.82 4.00
C TYR A 519 -6.67 -21.16 3.28
N SER A 520 -7.72 -21.35 2.44
CA SER A 520 -8.08 -22.67 1.93
C SER A 520 -6.96 -23.37 1.15
N ARG A 521 -6.08 -22.64 0.46
CA ARG A 521 -5.05 -23.24 -0.41
C ARG A 521 -4.00 -24.07 0.34
N TYR A 522 -3.59 -23.59 1.51
CA TYR A 522 -2.52 -24.22 2.31
C TYR A 522 -2.99 -24.61 3.70
N CYS A 523 -4.28 -24.66 3.95
CA CYS A 523 -4.83 -25.22 5.18
C CYS A 523 -4.52 -26.71 5.24
N HIS A 524 -3.94 -27.16 6.36
CA HIS A 524 -3.55 -28.56 6.53
C HIS A 524 -4.71 -29.42 7.01
N ASP A 525 -5.59 -28.86 7.84
CA ASP A 525 -6.81 -29.51 8.35
C ASP A 525 -7.90 -28.45 8.64
N GLU A 526 -8.94 -28.40 7.82
CA GLU A 526 -10.05 -27.45 7.96
C GLU A 526 -10.87 -27.66 9.25
N ASN A 527 -10.72 -28.80 9.94
CA ASN A 527 -11.37 -29.07 11.21
C ASN A 527 -10.48 -28.79 12.42
N SER A 528 -9.21 -28.49 12.19
CA SER A 528 -8.24 -28.21 13.26
C SER A 528 -8.54 -26.88 13.96
N LYS A 529 -8.31 -26.86 15.27
CA LYS A 529 -8.29 -25.63 16.08
C LYS A 529 -6.87 -25.14 16.36
N ASP A 530 -5.86 -25.84 15.85
CA ASP A 530 -4.49 -25.44 15.94
C ASP A 530 -4.21 -24.39 14.84
N TRP A 531 -3.73 -23.20 15.24
CA TRP A 531 -3.40 -22.14 14.30
C TRP A 531 -2.27 -22.53 13.33
N HIS A 532 -1.45 -23.50 13.64
CA HIS A 532 -0.39 -24.00 12.76
C HIS A 532 -0.93 -24.61 11.46
N ASP A 533 -2.17 -25.09 11.48
CA ASP A 533 -2.83 -25.67 10.30
C ASP A 533 -3.43 -24.63 9.37
N TRP A 534 -3.38 -23.34 9.75
CA TRP A 534 -4.02 -22.25 9.03
C TRP A 534 -3.05 -21.16 8.56
N PRO A 535 -2.06 -21.47 7.70
CA PRO A 535 -1.17 -20.44 7.16
C PRO A 535 -1.94 -19.44 6.28
N PHE A 536 -1.70 -18.16 6.53
CA PHE A 536 -2.31 -17.07 5.77
C PHE A 536 -1.58 -16.87 4.45
N LEU A 537 -2.27 -17.05 3.32
CA LEU A 537 -1.74 -16.82 1.98
C LEU A 537 -1.72 -15.32 1.65
N CYS A 538 -0.53 -14.76 1.46
CA CYS A 538 -0.38 -13.34 1.12
C CYS A 538 -0.66 -13.03 -0.37
N GLY A 539 -0.58 -14.02 -1.24
CA GLY A 539 -0.80 -13.87 -2.67
C GLY A 539 0.40 -13.27 -3.41
N ASP A 540 1.58 -13.24 -2.78
CA ASP A 540 2.84 -12.82 -3.36
C ASP A 540 3.79 -14.01 -3.55
N GLY A 541 4.62 -13.94 -4.59
CA GLY A 541 5.77 -14.82 -4.77
C GLY A 541 7.00 -14.25 -4.07
N ALA A 542 7.80 -15.11 -3.46
CA ALA A 542 9.02 -14.70 -2.78
C ALA A 542 10.13 -15.74 -2.85
N VAL A 543 11.36 -15.27 -2.58
CA VAL A 543 12.55 -16.10 -2.32
C VAL A 543 13.14 -15.69 -0.98
N GLN A 544 13.56 -16.65 -0.18
CA GLN A 544 14.29 -16.38 1.05
C GLN A 544 15.78 -16.69 0.87
N ALA A 545 16.62 -15.70 1.14
CA ALA A 545 18.06 -15.86 1.15
C ALA A 545 18.53 -16.62 2.42
N ILE A 546 19.74 -17.19 2.38
CA ILE A 546 20.32 -17.92 3.50
C ILE A 546 20.53 -17.04 4.74
N ASP A 547 20.67 -15.74 4.57
CA ASP A 547 20.80 -14.74 5.64
C ASP A 547 19.44 -14.34 6.27
N GLY A 548 18.34 -14.95 5.79
CA GLY A 548 16.99 -14.73 6.27
C GLY A 548 16.23 -13.55 5.62
N TYR A 549 16.84 -12.88 4.64
CA TYR A 549 16.21 -11.78 3.93
C TYR A 549 15.25 -12.29 2.86
N TYR A 550 14.11 -11.61 2.72
CA TYR A 550 13.11 -11.90 1.67
C TYR A 550 13.24 -10.95 0.49
N ARG A 551 13.08 -11.50 -0.71
CA ARG A 551 12.85 -10.76 -1.94
C ARG A 551 11.46 -11.10 -2.45
N ILE A 552 10.63 -10.10 -2.61
CA ILE A 552 9.29 -10.24 -3.16
C ILE A 552 9.37 -10.12 -4.67
N LEU A 553 8.85 -11.12 -5.37
CA LEU A 553 8.93 -11.23 -6.82
C LEU A 553 7.71 -10.62 -7.52
N GLY A 554 6.70 -10.23 -6.74
CA GLY A 554 5.42 -9.70 -7.21
C GLY A 554 4.26 -10.64 -6.87
N ARG A 555 3.07 -10.29 -7.36
CA ARG A 555 1.86 -11.10 -7.13
C ARG A 555 1.96 -12.44 -7.85
N ILE A 556 1.44 -13.48 -7.22
CA ILE A 556 1.36 -14.82 -7.86
C ILE A 556 0.46 -14.79 -9.11
N ASP A 557 -0.45 -13.82 -9.20
CA ASP A 557 -1.34 -13.59 -10.33
C ASP A 557 -0.61 -12.89 -11.50
N ASP A 558 0.55 -12.26 -11.25
CA ASP A 558 1.37 -11.52 -12.23
C ASP A 558 2.52 -12.36 -12.80
N VAL A 559 2.51 -13.66 -12.58
CA VAL A 559 3.53 -14.57 -13.11
C VAL A 559 3.15 -15.00 -14.55
N ILE A 560 4.11 -14.92 -15.46
CA ILE A 560 3.95 -15.34 -16.85
C ILE A 560 4.56 -16.73 -17.04
N ASN A 561 3.73 -17.71 -17.34
CA ASN A 561 4.19 -19.06 -17.66
C ASN A 561 4.62 -19.14 -19.13
N VAL A 562 5.93 -19.28 -19.38
CA VAL A 562 6.50 -19.44 -20.72
C VAL A 562 7.08 -20.84 -20.87
N ALA A 563 6.46 -21.70 -21.66
CA ALA A 563 6.93 -23.08 -21.93
C ALA A 563 7.27 -23.86 -20.62
N GLY A 564 6.46 -23.72 -19.58
CA GLY A 564 6.67 -24.37 -18.28
C GLY A 564 7.56 -23.60 -17.28
N HIS A 565 8.16 -22.48 -17.69
CA HIS A 565 8.95 -21.63 -16.82
C HIS A 565 8.09 -20.47 -16.28
N ARG A 566 8.10 -20.27 -14.97
CA ARG A 566 7.40 -19.15 -14.31
C ARG A 566 8.32 -17.94 -14.27
N LEU A 567 7.91 -16.86 -14.94
CA LEU A 567 8.65 -15.61 -15.00
C LEU A 567 7.87 -14.52 -14.23
N GLY A 568 8.46 -13.95 -13.20
CA GLY A 568 7.90 -12.82 -12.48
C GLY A 568 7.94 -11.55 -13.33
N THR A 569 6.83 -10.82 -13.42
CA THR A 569 6.82 -9.55 -14.17
C THR A 569 7.84 -8.56 -13.64
N LYS A 570 7.99 -8.46 -12.33
CA LYS A 570 8.95 -7.55 -11.68
C LYS A 570 10.40 -7.90 -11.99
N GLU A 571 10.70 -9.18 -12.12
CA GLU A 571 12.01 -9.66 -12.51
C GLU A 571 12.38 -9.22 -13.94
N LEU A 572 11.43 -9.40 -14.87
CA LEU A 572 11.57 -8.94 -16.25
C LEU A 572 11.74 -7.42 -16.35
N GLU A 573 10.92 -6.69 -15.61
CA GLU A 573 10.95 -5.23 -15.56
C GLU A 573 12.27 -4.71 -14.97
N SER A 574 12.75 -5.33 -13.87
CA SER A 574 14.04 -4.98 -13.26
C SER A 574 15.21 -5.17 -14.23
N ALA A 575 15.21 -6.28 -14.99
CA ALA A 575 16.23 -6.51 -16.01
C ALA A 575 16.23 -5.42 -17.09
N VAL A 576 15.05 -4.96 -17.50
CA VAL A 576 14.91 -3.90 -18.52
C VAL A 576 15.33 -2.53 -18.00
N LEU A 577 15.10 -2.23 -16.73
CA LEU A 577 15.46 -0.96 -16.10
C LEU A 577 16.97 -0.77 -15.94
N THR A 578 17.80 -1.80 -16.18
CA THR A 578 19.26 -1.67 -16.29
C THR A 578 19.71 -1.02 -17.62
N VAL A 579 18.81 -0.90 -18.59
CA VAL A 579 19.07 -0.18 -19.85
C VAL A 579 18.92 1.33 -19.58
N PRO A 580 19.98 2.13 -19.71
CA PRO A 580 19.97 3.55 -19.28
C PRO A 580 18.90 4.40 -19.97
N GLU A 581 18.53 4.05 -21.18
CA GLU A 581 17.52 4.75 -21.97
C GLU A 581 16.09 4.53 -21.47
N VAL A 582 15.86 3.47 -20.66
CA VAL A 582 14.52 3.11 -20.17
C VAL A 582 14.22 3.78 -18.83
N ALA A 583 13.07 4.44 -18.76
CA ALA A 583 12.57 5.06 -17.54
C ALA A 583 11.57 4.16 -16.79
N GLU A 584 10.72 3.43 -17.54
CA GLU A 584 9.68 2.56 -16.99
C GLU A 584 9.52 1.33 -17.89
N ALA A 585 9.15 0.20 -17.27
CA ALA A 585 8.91 -1.05 -17.96
C ALA A 585 7.68 -1.77 -17.41
N ALA A 586 6.98 -2.51 -18.28
CA ALA A 586 5.90 -3.42 -17.91
C ALA A 586 5.98 -4.70 -18.72
N ALA A 587 5.95 -5.85 -18.06
CA ALA A 587 5.90 -7.17 -18.68
C ALA A 587 4.47 -7.70 -18.69
N VAL A 588 4.01 -8.23 -19.81
CA VAL A 588 2.67 -8.82 -19.93
C VAL A 588 2.69 -10.14 -20.70
N PRO A 589 1.77 -11.08 -20.36
CA PRO A 589 1.60 -12.32 -21.09
C PRO A 589 0.86 -12.08 -22.41
N VAL A 590 1.33 -12.75 -23.45
CA VAL A 590 0.61 -12.87 -24.71
C VAL A 590 0.41 -14.35 -25.01
N ILE A 591 -0.78 -14.72 -25.45
CA ILE A 591 -1.10 -16.09 -25.81
C ILE A 591 -0.43 -16.46 -27.13
N ASP A 592 0.28 -17.58 -27.13
CA ASP A 592 1.04 -18.08 -28.26
C ASP A 592 0.65 -19.54 -28.53
N GLU A 593 0.37 -19.87 -29.80
CA GLU A 593 -0.13 -21.19 -30.20
C GLU A 593 0.86 -22.34 -29.93
N VAL A 594 2.16 -22.04 -29.93
CA VAL A 594 3.21 -23.05 -29.78
C VAL A 594 3.71 -23.17 -28.34
N ARG A 595 3.89 -22.01 -27.66
CA ARG A 595 4.50 -21.93 -26.31
C ARG A 595 3.46 -21.77 -25.19
N GLY A 596 2.19 -21.72 -25.53
CA GLY A 596 1.10 -21.41 -24.61
C GLY A 596 1.07 -19.92 -24.26
N ARG A 597 2.16 -19.38 -23.75
CA ARG A 597 2.33 -17.94 -23.46
C ARG A 597 3.75 -17.49 -23.76
N VAL A 598 3.88 -16.22 -24.12
CA VAL A 598 5.15 -15.50 -24.30
C VAL A 598 5.08 -14.13 -23.65
N VAL A 599 6.24 -13.55 -23.40
CA VAL A 599 6.35 -12.20 -22.82
C VAL A 599 6.30 -11.15 -23.92
N GLU A 600 5.54 -10.09 -23.72
CA GLU A 600 5.75 -8.80 -24.39
C GLU A 600 6.15 -7.76 -23.36
N MET A 601 7.12 -6.91 -23.74
CA MET A 601 7.60 -5.81 -22.91
C MET A 601 7.11 -4.47 -23.43
N TYR A 602 6.64 -3.63 -22.52
CA TYR A 602 6.34 -2.24 -22.78
C TYR A 602 7.37 -1.38 -22.06
N VAL A 603 7.93 -0.38 -22.74
CA VAL A 603 8.95 0.49 -22.17
C VAL A 603 8.63 1.96 -22.47
N ALA A 604 8.75 2.81 -21.47
CA ALA A 604 8.78 4.26 -21.63
C ALA A 604 10.23 4.75 -21.48
N LEU A 605 10.64 5.64 -22.37
CA LEU A 605 12.02 6.13 -22.41
C LEU A 605 12.24 7.31 -21.46
N GLN A 606 13.51 7.57 -21.14
CA GLN A 606 13.92 8.79 -20.47
C GLN A 606 13.53 10.03 -21.31
N PRO A 607 13.21 11.16 -20.67
CA PRO A 607 12.83 12.39 -21.37
C PRO A 607 13.89 12.81 -22.41
N GLY A 608 13.41 13.21 -23.59
CA GLY A 608 14.27 13.68 -24.68
C GLY A 608 14.83 12.61 -25.59
N LEU A 609 14.59 11.34 -25.30
CA LEU A 609 14.99 10.22 -26.18
C LEU A 609 13.87 9.87 -27.17
N SER A 610 14.29 9.36 -28.35
CA SER A 610 13.37 8.91 -29.39
C SER A 610 13.41 7.36 -29.52
N PRO A 611 12.31 6.72 -29.87
CA PRO A 611 12.28 5.29 -30.12
C PRO A 611 13.27 4.87 -31.22
N SER A 612 14.02 3.78 -30.98
CA SER A 612 14.95 3.19 -31.94
C SER A 612 15.01 1.69 -31.82
N GLN A 613 15.41 1.01 -32.91
CA GLN A 613 15.62 -0.45 -32.91
C GLN A 613 16.79 -0.83 -31.98
N GLU A 614 17.79 0.01 -31.85
CA GLU A 614 18.91 -0.21 -30.94
C GLU A 614 18.46 -0.35 -29.48
N ILE A 615 17.52 0.48 -29.02
CA ILE A 615 16.95 0.39 -27.66
C ILE A 615 16.15 -0.93 -27.50
N VAL A 616 15.37 -1.31 -28.49
CA VAL A 616 14.65 -2.60 -28.51
C VAL A 616 15.63 -3.77 -28.35
N ASP A 617 16.75 -3.73 -29.07
CA ASP A 617 17.76 -4.80 -29.03
C ASP A 617 18.48 -4.83 -27.67
N LYS A 618 18.80 -3.65 -27.07
CA LYS A 618 19.35 -3.54 -25.71
C LYS A 618 18.40 -4.13 -24.66
N VAL A 619 17.12 -3.83 -24.74
CA VAL A 619 16.09 -4.38 -23.84
C VAL A 619 16.01 -5.91 -23.95
N LYS A 620 15.98 -6.45 -25.18
CA LYS A 620 15.99 -7.91 -25.39
C LYS A 620 17.25 -8.56 -24.86
N ALA A 621 18.42 -7.93 -25.09
CA ALA A 621 19.69 -8.42 -24.62
C ALA A 621 19.80 -8.38 -23.09
N ALA A 622 19.30 -7.32 -22.43
CA ALA A 622 19.29 -7.22 -20.98
C ALA A 622 18.52 -8.37 -20.33
N ILE A 623 17.32 -8.69 -20.84
CA ILE A 623 16.52 -9.83 -20.36
C ILE A 623 17.26 -11.16 -20.63
N GLU A 624 17.83 -11.32 -21.83
CA GLU A 624 18.53 -12.56 -22.20
C GLU A 624 19.78 -12.81 -21.34
N VAL A 625 20.50 -11.74 -21.02
CA VAL A 625 21.72 -11.82 -20.18
C VAL A 625 21.38 -12.05 -18.70
N GLN A 626 20.34 -11.40 -18.21
CA GLN A 626 20.03 -11.43 -16.78
C GLN A 626 19.12 -12.61 -16.38
N ILE A 627 18.18 -13.02 -17.25
CA ILE A 627 17.19 -14.05 -16.92
C ILE A 627 17.38 -15.30 -17.80
N GLY A 628 17.80 -15.11 -19.05
CA GLY A 628 18.02 -16.20 -19.98
C GLY A 628 17.13 -16.14 -21.23
N LYS A 629 17.48 -16.96 -22.22
CA LYS A 629 16.79 -16.97 -23.54
C LYS A 629 15.30 -17.34 -23.48
N VAL A 630 14.89 -18.08 -22.46
CA VAL A 630 13.49 -18.48 -22.27
C VAL A 630 12.60 -17.24 -22.00
N ALA A 631 13.15 -16.24 -21.35
CA ALA A 631 12.47 -15.01 -20.97
C ALA A 631 12.50 -13.92 -22.07
N ARG A 632 13.22 -14.17 -23.17
CA ARG A 632 13.34 -13.21 -24.27
C ARG A 632 11.95 -12.80 -24.79
N PRO A 633 11.60 -11.51 -24.73
CA PRO A 633 10.28 -11.06 -25.13
C PRO A 633 10.07 -11.23 -26.63
N LYS A 634 8.85 -11.63 -27.02
CA LYS A 634 8.42 -11.69 -28.40
C LYS A 634 8.51 -10.30 -29.04
N ASN A 635 7.91 -9.32 -28.39
CA ASN A 635 7.91 -7.93 -28.82
C ASN A 635 8.35 -7.00 -27.68
N VAL A 636 8.95 -5.87 -28.05
CA VAL A 636 9.24 -4.74 -27.17
C VAL A 636 8.57 -3.51 -27.77
N TRP A 637 7.60 -2.95 -27.03
CA TRP A 637 6.82 -1.80 -27.45
C TRP A 637 7.35 -0.55 -26.75
N ILE A 638 7.91 0.40 -27.49
CA ILE A 638 8.29 1.70 -26.93
C ILE A 638 7.06 2.60 -27.00
N VAL A 639 6.54 2.97 -25.83
CA VAL A 639 5.31 3.76 -25.67
C VAL A 639 5.61 5.10 -25.00
N PRO A 640 4.79 6.14 -25.25
CA PRO A 640 5.04 7.46 -24.63
C PRO A 640 4.87 7.46 -23.11
N ASP A 641 3.95 6.68 -22.59
CA ASP A 641 3.71 6.47 -21.17
C ASP A 641 2.94 5.17 -20.95
N MET A 642 2.86 4.70 -19.69
CA MET A 642 2.09 3.51 -19.29
C MET A 642 0.70 3.89 -18.79
N PRO A 643 -0.33 3.03 -18.97
CA PRO A 643 -1.60 3.20 -18.28
C PRO A 643 -1.37 2.99 -16.78
N LYS A 644 -1.63 4.02 -15.98
CA LYS A 644 -1.37 4.04 -14.54
C LYS A 644 -2.63 4.34 -13.75
N THR A 645 -2.76 3.72 -12.61
CA THR A 645 -3.72 4.16 -11.59
C THR A 645 -3.33 5.56 -11.10
N ARG A 646 -4.25 6.21 -10.41
CA ARG A 646 -3.97 7.53 -9.81
C ARG A 646 -2.95 7.48 -8.66
N SER A 647 -2.68 6.29 -8.13
CA SER A 647 -1.56 6.06 -7.21
C SER A 647 -0.21 5.87 -7.93
N GLY A 648 -0.20 5.88 -9.27
CA GLY A 648 1.00 5.72 -10.09
C GLY A 648 1.33 4.28 -10.44
N LYS A 649 0.57 3.28 -9.99
CA LYS A 649 0.78 1.88 -10.35
C LYS A 649 0.41 1.62 -11.82
N ILE A 650 1.27 0.88 -12.53
CA ILE A 650 1.00 0.46 -13.91
C ILE A 650 -0.12 -0.57 -13.93
N MET A 651 -1.15 -0.35 -14.73
CA MET A 651 -2.25 -1.30 -14.90
C MET A 651 -1.92 -2.33 -15.99
N ARG A 652 -1.18 -3.39 -15.60
CA ARG A 652 -0.74 -4.47 -16.51
C ARG A 652 -1.91 -5.18 -17.17
N ARG A 653 -3.04 -5.31 -16.49
CA ARG A 653 -4.27 -5.87 -17.06
C ARG A 653 -4.67 -5.18 -18.36
N VAL A 654 -4.66 -3.85 -18.38
CA VAL A 654 -5.02 -3.05 -19.56
C VAL A 654 -4.04 -3.31 -20.69
N ILE A 655 -2.74 -3.35 -20.38
CA ILE A 655 -1.68 -3.62 -21.37
C ILE A 655 -1.78 -5.06 -21.89
N ALA A 656 -2.01 -6.04 -21.01
CA ALA A 656 -2.19 -7.44 -21.40
C ALA A 656 -3.40 -7.63 -22.31
N SER A 657 -4.52 -6.96 -22.02
CA SER A 657 -5.70 -6.97 -22.88
C SER A 657 -5.39 -6.40 -24.27
N ILE A 658 -4.68 -5.26 -24.35
CA ILE A 658 -4.25 -4.69 -25.64
C ILE A 658 -3.36 -5.68 -26.40
N SER A 659 -2.36 -6.27 -25.73
CA SER A 659 -1.43 -7.23 -26.35
C SER A 659 -2.12 -8.45 -26.93
N ASN A 660 -3.26 -8.85 -26.35
CA ASN A 660 -4.04 -10.01 -26.77
C ASN A 660 -5.29 -9.68 -27.62
N PHE A 661 -5.41 -8.45 -28.11
CA PHE A 661 -6.58 -7.95 -28.85
C PHE A 661 -7.93 -8.08 -28.10
N ALA A 662 -7.86 -8.13 -26.75
CA ALA A 662 -9.03 -8.26 -25.89
C ALA A 662 -9.59 -6.89 -25.46
N ASP A 663 -10.83 -6.90 -24.96
CA ASP A 663 -11.43 -5.71 -24.34
C ASP A 663 -10.67 -5.34 -23.06
N VAL A 664 -10.30 -4.07 -22.93
CA VAL A 664 -9.56 -3.56 -21.78
C VAL A 664 -10.42 -3.46 -20.49
N GLY A 665 -11.73 -3.61 -20.61
CA GLY A 665 -12.67 -3.56 -19.50
C GLY A 665 -12.73 -2.19 -18.83
N ASP A 666 -13.02 -2.18 -17.54
CA ASP A 666 -13.13 -0.93 -16.76
C ASP A 666 -11.76 -0.24 -16.61
N ILE A 667 -11.68 0.99 -17.11
CA ILE A 667 -10.49 1.87 -17.02
C ILE A 667 -10.75 3.14 -16.20
N THR A 668 -11.85 3.21 -15.46
CA THR A 668 -12.27 4.39 -14.70
C THR A 668 -11.30 4.78 -13.58
N THR A 669 -10.46 3.85 -13.15
CA THR A 669 -9.43 4.06 -12.12
C THR A 669 -8.12 4.64 -12.68
N LEU A 670 -7.96 4.74 -14.00
CA LEU A 670 -6.76 5.29 -14.63
C LEU A 670 -6.62 6.80 -14.39
N ALA A 671 -5.39 7.23 -14.17
CA ALA A 671 -5.02 8.65 -14.14
C ALA A 671 -4.91 9.24 -15.56
N ASN A 672 -4.54 8.41 -16.54
CA ASN A 672 -4.21 8.79 -17.91
C ASN A 672 -4.93 7.89 -18.94
N PRO A 673 -6.29 7.86 -18.96
CA PRO A 673 -7.04 6.96 -19.85
C PRO A 673 -6.76 7.19 -21.34
N ASP A 674 -6.39 8.42 -21.74
CA ASP A 674 -6.07 8.77 -23.12
C ASP A 674 -4.87 7.98 -23.68
N VAL A 675 -3.95 7.55 -22.80
CA VAL A 675 -2.77 6.74 -23.17
C VAL A 675 -3.17 5.37 -23.71
N VAL A 676 -4.27 4.80 -23.21
CA VAL A 676 -4.77 3.47 -23.58
C VAL A 676 -5.05 3.38 -25.08
N GLU A 677 -5.77 4.36 -25.62
CA GLU A 677 -6.14 4.36 -27.05
C GLU A 677 -4.91 4.59 -27.95
N GLY A 678 -3.96 5.42 -27.49
CA GLY A 678 -2.68 5.61 -28.19
C GLY A 678 -1.87 4.34 -28.29
N ILE A 679 -1.70 3.62 -27.20
CA ILE A 679 -1.01 2.33 -27.14
C ILE A 679 -1.73 1.31 -28.01
N ARG A 680 -3.06 1.20 -27.90
CA ARG A 680 -3.86 0.24 -28.68
C ARG A 680 -3.66 0.43 -30.18
N ARG A 681 -3.76 1.66 -30.67
CA ARG A 681 -3.55 1.97 -32.10
C ARG A 681 -2.14 1.60 -32.55
N GLN A 682 -1.12 1.94 -31.76
CA GLN A 682 0.27 1.62 -32.08
C GLN A 682 0.49 0.09 -32.17
N VAL A 683 0.09 -0.63 -31.13
CA VAL A 683 0.30 -2.09 -31.02
C VAL A 683 -0.48 -2.83 -32.11
N TYR A 684 -1.75 -2.50 -32.31
CA TYR A 684 -2.59 -3.17 -33.33
C TYR A 684 -2.06 -2.92 -34.74
N LYS A 685 -1.60 -1.70 -35.04
CA LYS A 685 -1.00 -1.39 -36.33
C LYS A 685 0.26 -2.23 -36.57
N GLN A 686 1.18 -2.23 -35.62
CA GLN A 686 2.46 -2.93 -35.76
C GLN A 686 2.29 -4.45 -35.78
N LYS A 687 1.38 -5.01 -34.98
CA LYS A 687 1.02 -6.43 -35.03
C LYS A 687 0.41 -6.83 -36.40
N SER A 688 -0.49 -6.01 -36.92
CA SER A 688 -1.06 -6.23 -38.26
C SER A 688 -0.01 -6.17 -39.37
N GLU A 689 0.94 -5.21 -39.28
CA GLU A 689 2.06 -5.10 -40.25
C GLU A 689 3.01 -6.30 -40.15
N SER A 690 3.15 -6.95 -38.99
CA SER A 690 3.94 -8.17 -38.79
C SER A 690 3.16 -9.47 -39.13
N GLY A 691 1.91 -9.34 -39.57
CA GLY A 691 1.06 -10.49 -39.93
C GLY A 691 0.34 -11.14 -38.73
N GLU A 692 0.40 -10.53 -37.53
CA GLU A 692 -0.39 -10.98 -36.40
C GLU A 692 -1.81 -10.43 -36.49
N ALA A 693 -2.79 -11.33 -36.53
CA ALA A 693 -4.22 -10.98 -36.57
C ALA A 693 -4.89 -11.23 -35.22
N PRO A 694 -5.97 -10.48 -34.91
CA PRO A 694 -6.83 -10.85 -33.79
C PRO A 694 -7.32 -12.28 -33.94
N ARG A 695 -7.21 -13.06 -32.87
CA ARG A 695 -7.81 -14.39 -32.78
C ARG A 695 -8.94 -14.40 -31.77
N GLU A 696 -9.87 -15.31 -31.93
CA GLU A 696 -10.91 -15.52 -30.91
C GLU A 696 -10.28 -16.25 -29.71
N LEU A 697 -10.32 -15.59 -28.53
CA LEU A 697 -9.86 -16.19 -27.28
C LEU A 697 -10.93 -17.11 -26.71
N THR A 698 -10.53 -18.24 -26.16
CA THR A 698 -11.46 -19.08 -25.38
C THR A 698 -11.90 -18.34 -24.09
N GLY A 699 -13.04 -18.73 -23.53
CA GLY A 699 -13.52 -18.11 -22.28
C GLY A 699 -12.48 -18.17 -21.16
N LYS A 700 -11.74 -19.28 -21.04
CA LYS A 700 -10.67 -19.44 -20.07
C LYS A 700 -9.47 -18.50 -20.32
N GLU A 701 -9.03 -18.39 -21.56
CA GLU A 701 -7.94 -17.48 -21.95
C GLU A 701 -8.32 -16.01 -21.68
N LEU A 702 -9.56 -15.65 -21.99
CA LEU A 702 -10.07 -14.31 -21.74
C LEU A 702 -10.12 -14.00 -20.24
N GLU A 703 -10.59 -14.94 -19.41
CA GLU A 703 -10.59 -14.81 -17.95
C GLU A 703 -9.17 -14.65 -17.42
N GLU A 704 -8.22 -15.45 -17.89
CA GLU A 704 -6.82 -15.39 -17.48
C GLU A 704 -6.16 -14.06 -17.86
N ILE A 705 -6.37 -13.55 -19.07
CA ILE A 705 -5.85 -12.24 -19.49
C ILE A 705 -6.50 -11.10 -18.70
N GLN A 706 -7.81 -11.17 -18.46
CA GLN A 706 -8.52 -10.16 -17.68
C GLN A 706 -8.24 -10.25 -16.18
N ALA A 707 -7.83 -11.39 -15.67
CA ALA A 707 -7.39 -11.57 -14.28
C ALA A 707 -5.96 -11.11 -14.06
N PHE A 708 -5.11 -11.10 -15.09
CA PHE A 708 -3.71 -10.72 -15.00
C PHE A 708 -3.57 -9.27 -14.51
N GLY A 709 -2.81 -9.06 -13.44
CA GLY A 709 -2.63 -7.74 -12.83
C GLY A 709 -3.89 -7.15 -12.18
N ARG A 710 -4.96 -7.92 -11.95
CA ARG A 710 -6.20 -7.42 -11.29
C ARG A 710 -6.01 -7.11 -9.80
N ALA A 711 -5.00 -7.66 -9.17
CA ALA A 711 -4.69 -7.41 -7.77
C ALA A 711 -3.91 -6.10 -7.54
N GLU A 712 -3.70 -5.34 -8.60
CA GLU A 712 -3.00 -4.03 -8.56
C GLU A 712 -3.89 -2.84 -8.16
#